data_62418a82488bb04cd5ad597e91f7283d
#
_entry.id   62418a82488bb04cd5ad597e91f7283d
#
_cell.length_a   1.000
_cell.length_b   1.000
_cell.length_c   1.000
_cell.angle_alpha   90.00
_cell.angle_beta   90.00
_cell.angle_gamma   90.00
#
_symmetry.space_group_name_H-M   'P 1'
#
loop_
_entity.id
_entity.type
_entity.pdbx_description
1 polymer ?
#
loop_
_entity_poly.entity_id
_entity_poly.type
_entity_poly.pdbx_seq_one_letter_code
_entity_poly.pdbx_strand_id
1 'polypeptide(L)'
;MTKTIKFFLILFFVPLIQFNFFANANFVDEIIVTSSKENAQILKVGGNISSISSDEIKFISAINPSEILNRLPAVYISQGSGQEHLTSIRSPVLSGGAGAGSFLYLEDGIPLRSPGFGNVNGLMESIIEIGDRAEVVRGPGSTLYGSNAVHGLINVITPTPSKERQGSLKTQFSDQEFIIDTGFSGPTENGGVVLNFLWREDNGYSHKESNDQPHYGQQKFLFRWDNSEGINDYIFTIMGTNLNQETKGYVKGYKIYNDKNLSKINPDPEAFRDTYSIRSSLKIIKNYSNSKLTINPYIRYNEMDFKMHFLPGKPLETNSHKSIGVQSLYTKKVQNLTWFIGSDIEFTEGKLSEFQASKDVSFGPRLAYPQGPHYDFSIDSRILSLYFNTEWLLNEKTIFTAGVRAENVEYDYKTNIPSGTKGRIQVSPNRSDDFTDISVKTSFSYMLRENNFLFANLSIGNRAPQVTDLYRIQSKQVPGGADSEKLESFEIGFRGVSNIGLEYEIVGYAMQKENYFFRDSQGFNVENGVTKHNGIEFNYYKAFGDNFEISGSLSFADHEYDFNHSPNKIVKGNTIDSAPKELANTRFAYLTSSGGKFELEWIRVGDYPINESNAHTYEGHDIFNLRLKRDLTGNTSIGFTVRNLTDERYATRADYAFGSYRYFVGNEREFYLSLEQQF
;
A
#
# COMPACT_ATOMS: atom_id res chain seq x y z
N MET A 1 -30.11 2.30 37.05
CA MET A 1 -30.94 1.22 36.52
C MET A 1 -30.01 0.28 35.74
N THR A 2 -29.66 -0.82 36.39
CA THR A 2 -28.75 -1.85 35.90
C THR A 2 -29.46 -2.73 34.87
N LYS A 3 -28.96 -2.74 33.61
CA LYS A 3 -29.40 -3.73 32.60
C LYS A 3 -28.43 -4.90 32.59
N THR A 4 -28.95 -6.04 33.06
CA THR A 4 -28.30 -7.33 33.08
C THR A 4 -28.23 -7.91 31.66
N ILE A 5 -27.03 -8.15 31.17
CA ILE A 5 -26.78 -8.85 29.89
C ILE A 5 -26.81 -10.36 30.19
N LYS A 6 -27.77 -11.07 29.61
CA LYS A 6 -27.82 -12.53 29.65
C LYS A 6 -26.93 -13.11 28.56
N PHE A 7 -25.83 -13.73 28.92
CA PHE A 7 -25.04 -14.58 28.05
C PHE A 7 -25.76 -15.92 27.82
N PHE A 8 -26.02 -16.25 26.56
CA PHE A 8 -26.38 -17.61 26.15
C PHE A 8 -25.10 -18.38 25.79
N LEU A 9 -24.70 -19.30 26.66
CA LEU A 9 -23.66 -20.29 26.36
C LEU A 9 -24.32 -21.48 25.65
N ILE A 10 -24.03 -21.67 24.37
CA ILE A 10 -24.39 -22.91 23.66
C ILE A 10 -23.15 -23.81 23.65
N LEU A 11 -23.20 -24.86 24.48
CA LEU A 11 -22.19 -25.94 24.48
C LEU A 11 -22.49 -26.91 23.33
N PHE A 12 -21.57 -27.00 22.36
CA PHE A 12 -21.59 -28.08 21.36
C PHE A 12 -20.60 -29.18 21.74
N PHE A 13 -21.12 -30.40 21.93
CA PHE A 13 -20.33 -31.63 22.00
C PHE A 13 -19.91 -32.06 20.58
N VAL A 14 -18.63 -32.35 20.37
CA VAL A 14 -18.11 -32.90 19.09
C VAL A 14 -17.17 -34.07 19.39
N PRO A 15 -17.28 -35.20 18.66
CA PRO A 15 -16.36 -36.34 18.82
C PRO A 15 -14.99 -36.08 18.19
N LEU A 16 -13.95 -36.60 18.83
CA LEU A 16 -12.56 -36.55 18.45
C LEU A 16 -12.31 -37.33 17.14
N ILE A 17 -11.88 -36.66 16.10
CA ILE A 17 -11.21 -37.24 14.94
C ILE A 17 -9.86 -36.56 14.81
N GLN A 18 -8.78 -37.35 14.83
CA GLN A 18 -7.42 -36.84 14.68
C GLN A 18 -7.15 -36.52 13.21
N PHE A 19 -6.81 -35.27 12.91
CA PHE A 19 -6.19 -34.85 11.65
C PHE A 19 -4.86 -34.17 11.93
N ASN A 20 -3.89 -34.46 11.07
CA ASN A 20 -2.57 -33.85 11.10
C ASN A 20 -2.66 -32.38 10.69
N PHE A 21 -2.27 -31.48 11.56
CA PHE A 21 -2.21 -30.05 11.29
C PHE A 21 -0.88 -29.67 10.64
N PHE A 22 -0.96 -28.91 9.56
CA PHE A 22 0.19 -28.12 9.10
C PHE A 22 0.36 -26.95 10.07
N ALA A 23 1.53 -26.85 10.68
CA ALA A 23 1.93 -25.66 11.42
C ALA A 23 1.86 -24.46 10.47
N ASN A 24 1.22 -23.37 10.91
CA ASN A 24 1.30 -22.10 10.20
C ASN A 24 2.78 -21.77 9.99
N ALA A 25 3.14 -21.41 8.76
CA ALA A 25 4.51 -20.99 8.46
C ALA A 25 4.84 -19.80 9.35
N ASN A 26 5.84 -19.98 10.18
CA ASN A 26 6.34 -18.94 11.06
C ASN A 26 6.99 -17.86 10.19
N PHE A 27 6.81 -16.56 10.51
CA PHE A 27 7.37 -15.47 9.71
C PHE A 27 8.90 -15.56 9.58
N VAL A 28 9.56 -16.31 10.47
CA VAL A 28 10.99 -16.55 10.51
C VAL A 28 11.48 -17.47 9.38
N ASP A 29 10.66 -18.43 8.95
CA ASP A 29 10.99 -19.38 7.87
C ASP A 29 10.52 -18.92 6.48
N GLU A 30 9.98 -17.71 6.39
CA GLU A 30 9.37 -17.18 5.18
C GLU A 30 10.40 -16.92 4.07
N ILE A 31 10.06 -17.30 2.85
CA ILE A 31 10.83 -17.00 1.65
C ILE A 31 10.23 -15.78 0.96
N ILE A 32 11.04 -14.77 0.75
CA ILE A 32 10.66 -13.51 0.13
C ILE A 32 11.45 -13.27 -1.16
N VAL A 33 10.92 -12.45 -2.05
CA VAL A 33 11.53 -12.13 -3.37
C VAL A 33 11.92 -10.66 -3.45
N THR A 34 11.15 -9.79 -2.84
CA THR A 34 11.23 -8.33 -3.04
C THR A 34 12.56 -7.74 -2.56
N SER A 35 13.21 -8.35 -1.58
CA SER A 35 14.46 -7.83 -1.01
C SER A 35 15.66 -7.87 -1.95
N SER A 36 15.66 -8.81 -2.91
CA SER A 36 16.82 -9.08 -3.80
C SER A 36 16.43 -9.38 -5.25
N LYS A 37 15.14 -9.37 -5.58
CA LYS A 37 14.57 -9.90 -6.84
C LYS A 37 14.84 -11.41 -7.04
N GLU A 38 15.23 -12.11 -6.00
CA GLU A 38 15.49 -13.55 -5.92
C GLU A 38 14.96 -14.10 -4.59
N ASN A 39 14.69 -15.41 -4.55
CA ASN A 39 14.22 -16.06 -3.32
C ASN A 39 15.27 -15.93 -2.19
N ALA A 40 14.88 -15.37 -1.08
CA ALA A 40 15.71 -15.18 0.10
C ALA A 40 14.96 -15.56 1.38
N GLN A 41 15.67 -16.15 2.34
CA GLN A 41 15.10 -16.36 3.68
C GLN A 41 15.06 -15.04 4.42
N ILE A 42 13.91 -14.67 4.96
CA ILE A 42 13.68 -13.38 5.64
C ILE A 42 14.69 -13.15 6.76
N LEU A 43 15.06 -14.19 7.51
CA LEU A 43 16.06 -14.13 8.59
C LEU A 43 17.41 -13.57 8.15
N LYS A 44 17.85 -13.89 6.94
CA LYS A 44 19.18 -13.56 6.43
C LYS A 44 19.26 -12.21 5.74
N VAL A 45 18.12 -11.59 5.45
CA VAL A 45 18.09 -10.31 4.75
C VAL A 45 18.61 -9.18 5.63
N GLY A 46 19.57 -8.43 5.12
CA GLY A 46 20.13 -7.24 5.79
C GLY A 46 19.26 -5.99 5.65
N GLY A 47 17.95 -6.10 5.75
CA GLY A 47 17.01 -5.00 5.64
C GLY A 47 15.65 -5.36 6.21
N ASN A 48 14.74 -4.41 6.21
CA ASN A 48 13.46 -4.55 6.85
C ASN A 48 12.35 -4.87 5.86
N ILE A 49 11.87 -6.11 5.90
CA ILE A 49 10.80 -6.62 5.05
C ILE A 49 9.83 -7.45 5.89
N SER A 50 8.56 -7.36 5.58
CA SER A 50 7.51 -8.18 6.15
C SER A 50 6.62 -8.73 5.05
N SER A 51 5.96 -9.84 5.32
CA SER A 51 5.06 -10.51 4.38
C SER A 51 3.77 -10.90 5.07
N ILE A 52 2.70 -10.99 4.30
CA ILE A 52 1.40 -11.57 4.69
C ILE A 52 1.08 -12.65 3.70
N SER A 53 0.88 -13.87 4.20
CA SER A 53 0.67 -15.07 3.40
C SER A 53 -0.73 -15.16 2.77
N SER A 54 -0.86 -16.01 1.76
CA SER A 54 -2.14 -16.36 1.13
C SER A 54 -3.19 -16.82 2.13
N ASP A 55 -2.81 -17.67 3.08
CA ASP A 55 -3.74 -18.20 4.09
C ASP A 55 -4.27 -17.10 5.00
N GLU A 56 -3.40 -16.16 5.39
CA GLU A 56 -3.80 -15.00 6.19
C GLU A 56 -4.70 -14.06 5.38
N ILE A 57 -4.36 -13.74 4.14
CA ILE A 57 -5.19 -12.91 3.23
C ILE A 57 -6.59 -13.53 3.07
N LYS A 58 -6.68 -14.83 2.80
CA LYS A 58 -7.95 -15.56 2.65
C LYS A 58 -8.75 -15.60 3.95
N PHE A 59 -8.08 -15.74 5.10
CA PHE A 59 -8.72 -15.76 6.42
C PHE A 59 -9.27 -14.37 6.79
N ILE A 60 -8.54 -13.29 6.53
CA ILE A 60 -9.00 -11.91 6.78
C ILE A 60 -10.28 -11.63 6.00
N SER A 61 -10.37 -12.09 4.75
CA SER A 61 -11.49 -11.80 3.85
C SER A 61 -11.74 -10.30 3.74
N ALA A 62 -10.69 -9.56 3.42
CA ALA A 62 -10.66 -8.11 3.47
C ALA A 62 -11.64 -7.46 2.48
N ILE A 63 -12.28 -6.39 2.91
CA ILE A 63 -13.08 -5.51 2.05
C ILE A 63 -12.24 -4.33 1.54
N ASN A 64 -11.13 -4.04 2.20
CA ASN A 64 -10.20 -2.97 1.83
C ASN A 64 -8.76 -3.45 2.09
N PRO A 65 -7.77 -3.09 1.26
CA PRO A 65 -6.36 -3.44 1.47
C PRO A 65 -5.79 -3.07 2.84
N SER A 66 -6.37 -2.07 3.51
CA SER A 66 -5.97 -1.66 4.86
C SER A 66 -6.07 -2.78 5.90
N GLU A 67 -7.08 -3.66 5.79
CA GLU A 67 -7.26 -4.76 6.73
C GLU A 67 -6.13 -5.81 6.64
N ILE A 68 -5.52 -5.92 5.47
CA ILE A 68 -4.36 -6.80 5.23
C ILE A 68 -3.09 -6.10 5.73
N LEU A 69 -2.81 -4.92 5.23
CA LEU A 69 -1.52 -4.25 5.37
C LEU A 69 -1.29 -3.62 6.75
N ASN A 70 -2.35 -3.18 7.45
CA ASN A 70 -2.25 -2.61 8.81
C ASN A 70 -1.91 -3.67 9.88
N ARG A 71 -1.75 -4.93 9.50
CA ARG A 71 -1.19 -5.97 10.37
C ARG A 71 0.33 -5.90 10.50
N LEU A 72 0.99 -5.17 9.60
CA LEU A 72 2.43 -5.05 9.54
C LEU A 72 2.94 -3.86 10.36
N PRO A 73 4.13 -3.96 10.98
CA PRO A 73 4.68 -2.87 11.78
C PRO A 73 4.99 -1.64 10.91
N ALA A 74 4.72 -0.46 11.44
CA ALA A 74 4.95 0.85 10.81
C ALA A 74 4.32 1.02 9.41
N VAL A 75 3.29 0.22 9.10
CA VAL A 75 2.44 0.36 7.92
C VAL A 75 1.06 0.81 8.37
N TYR A 76 0.58 1.90 7.82
CA TYR A 76 -0.77 2.39 8.07
C TYR A 76 -1.42 2.84 6.77
N ILE A 77 -2.43 2.11 6.37
CA ILE A 77 -3.29 2.47 5.25
C ILE A 77 -4.54 3.11 5.86
N SER A 78 -4.62 4.44 5.75
CA SER A 78 -5.76 5.22 6.23
C SER A 78 -6.88 5.13 5.20
N GLN A 79 -7.98 4.49 5.55
CA GLN A 79 -9.13 4.31 4.67
C GLN A 79 -9.90 5.63 4.49
N GLY A 80 -10.31 5.91 3.25
CA GLY A 80 -11.24 6.96 2.88
C GLY A 80 -12.66 6.43 2.67
N SER A 81 -13.34 6.89 1.62
CA SER A 81 -14.64 6.36 1.20
C SER A 81 -14.44 5.17 0.26
N GLY A 82 -15.17 4.09 0.45
CA GLY A 82 -15.08 2.88 -0.37
C GLY A 82 -13.66 2.32 -0.41
N GLN A 83 -13.08 2.27 -1.61
CA GLN A 83 -11.71 1.80 -1.83
C GLN A 83 -10.65 2.92 -1.76
N GLU A 84 -11.04 4.17 -1.48
CA GLU A 84 -10.06 5.24 -1.28
C GLU A 84 -9.23 5.00 -0.02
N HIS A 85 -7.95 5.35 -0.10
CA HIS A 85 -7.02 5.19 1.00
C HIS A 85 -5.82 6.12 0.85
N LEU A 86 -5.08 6.31 1.93
CA LEU A 86 -3.76 6.95 1.90
C LEU A 86 -2.77 6.07 2.63
N THR A 87 -1.58 5.95 2.08
CA THR A 87 -0.53 5.08 2.61
C THR A 87 0.43 5.84 3.51
N SER A 88 0.87 5.17 4.56
CA SER A 88 1.99 5.53 5.42
C SER A 88 2.87 4.30 5.65
N ILE A 89 4.16 4.42 5.40
CA ILE A 89 5.20 3.45 5.77
C ILE A 89 6.35 4.25 6.37
N ARG A 90 6.54 4.19 7.69
CA ARG A 90 7.54 5.02 8.41
C ARG A 90 7.46 6.51 8.06
N SER A 91 6.25 7.01 7.88
CA SER A 91 5.96 8.37 7.45
C SER A 91 4.65 8.86 8.05
N PRO A 92 4.33 10.15 7.98
CA PRO A 92 2.96 10.62 8.11
C PRO A 92 2.05 9.98 7.05
N VAL A 93 0.75 10.08 7.23
CA VAL A 93 -0.22 9.76 6.17
C VAL A 93 -0.12 10.86 5.11
N LEU A 94 0.52 10.53 4.00
CA LEU A 94 0.85 11.48 2.94
C LEU A 94 -0.30 11.64 1.94
N SER A 95 -0.59 12.87 1.56
CA SER A 95 -1.61 13.22 0.57
C SER A 95 -1.02 14.04 -0.58
N GLY A 96 -1.77 14.18 -1.68
CA GLY A 96 -1.33 14.95 -2.84
C GLY A 96 -0.08 14.34 -3.52
N GLY A 97 0.80 15.18 -4.05
CA GLY A 97 2.02 14.77 -4.73
C GLY A 97 2.93 13.90 -3.86
N ALA A 98 3.12 14.27 -2.58
CA ALA A 98 3.93 13.51 -1.65
C ALA A 98 3.42 12.07 -1.47
N GLY A 99 2.11 11.88 -1.35
CA GLY A 99 1.52 10.54 -1.24
C GLY A 99 1.60 9.73 -2.53
N ALA A 100 1.50 10.38 -3.68
CA ALA A 100 1.54 9.71 -4.98
C ALA A 100 2.89 9.06 -5.28
N GLY A 101 3.99 9.67 -4.83
CA GLY A 101 5.33 9.24 -5.25
C GLY A 101 6.26 8.77 -4.13
N SER A 102 5.82 8.71 -2.87
CA SER A 102 6.70 8.26 -1.77
C SER A 102 6.66 6.76 -1.53
N PHE A 103 5.69 6.05 -2.11
CA PHE A 103 5.50 4.61 -1.99
C PHE A 103 5.39 3.98 -3.37
N LEU A 104 6.05 2.84 -3.56
CA LEU A 104 5.97 2.10 -4.81
C LEU A 104 5.07 0.87 -4.63
N TYR A 105 4.03 0.76 -5.46
CA TYR A 105 3.14 -0.40 -5.49
C TYR A 105 3.50 -1.27 -6.69
N LEU A 106 3.70 -2.56 -6.44
CA LEU A 106 4.19 -3.53 -7.41
C LEU A 106 3.30 -4.76 -7.47
N GLU A 107 3.30 -5.42 -8.62
CA GLU A 107 2.84 -6.80 -8.79
C GLU A 107 3.94 -7.58 -9.51
N ASP A 108 4.42 -8.67 -8.91
CA ASP A 108 5.57 -9.46 -9.36
C ASP A 108 6.82 -8.61 -9.71
N GLY A 109 7.00 -7.48 -8.99
CA GLY A 109 8.09 -6.55 -9.20
C GLY A 109 7.90 -5.52 -10.32
N ILE A 110 6.73 -5.47 -10.96
CA ILE A 110 6.37 -4.45 -11.95
C ILE A 110 5.53 -3.36 -11.26
N PRO A 111 5.89 -2.07 -11.41
CA PRO A 111 5.09 -0.98 -10.85
C PRO A 111 3.66 -0.96 -11.41
N LEU A 112 2.66 -0.73 -10.54
CA LEU A 112 1.26 -0.58 -10.95
C LEU A 112 1.06 0.61 -11.89
N ARG A 113 1.80 1.69 -11.64
CA ARG A 113 1.85 2.90 -12.48
C ARG A 113 3.30 3.28 -12.76
N SER A 114 3.52 3.99 -13.86
CA SER A 114 4.84 4.57 -14.16
C SER A 114 5.28 5.52 -13.05
N PRO A 115 6.55 5.49 -12.63
CA PRO A 115 7.13 6.58 -11.87
C PRO A 115 6.79 7.93 -12.53
N GLY A 116 6.43 8.92 -11.74
CA GLY A 116 5.91 10.19 -12.26
C GLY A 116 4.38 10.25 -12.42
N PHE A 117 3.70 9.12 -12.56
CA PHE A 117 2.24 9.01 -12.67
C PHE A 117 1.61 8.31 -11.47
N GLY A 118 2.25 8.38 -10.31
CA GLY A 118 1.77 7.76 -9.08
C GLY A 118 0.38 8.23 -8.67
N ASN A 119 -0.35 7.35 -7.98
CA ASN A 119 -1.65 7.65 -7.40
C ASN A 119 -1.61 7.44 -5.90
N VAL A 120 -2.12 8.41 -5.12
CA VAL A 120 -2.22 8.29 -3.65
C VAL A 120 -3.07 7.10 -3.21
N ASN A 121 -4.02 6.68 -4.04
CA ASN A 121 -4.91 5.54 -3.84
C ASN A 121 -4.48 4.32 -4.67
N GLY A 122 -3.18 4.13 -4.91
CA GLY A 122 -2.66 3.14 -5.87
C GLY A 122 -3.08 1.69 -5.61
N LEU A 123 -3.37 1.32 -4.36
CA LEU A 123 -3.82 -0.03 -4.01
C LEU A 123 -5.23 -0.38 -4.53
N MET A 124 -6.04 0.61 -4.96
CA MET A 124 -7.31 0.34 -5.65
C MET A 124 -7.12 -0.52 -6.91
N GLU A 125 -5.96 -0.37 -7.55
CA GLU A 125 -5.59 -1.08 -8.78
C GLU A 125 -4.89 -2.42 -8.53
N SER A 126 -4.54 -2.72 -7.27
CA SER A 126 -3.85 -3.95 -6.89
C SER A 126 -4.79 -5.15 -6.81
N ILE A 127 -4.25 -6.33 -7.11
CA ILE A 127 -4.94 -7.62 -6.95
C ILE A 127 -4.65 -8.29 -5.59
N ILE A 128 -4.33 -7.52 -4.55
CA ILE A 128 -3.84 -8.04 -3.25
C ILE A 128 -4.74 -9.12 -2.64
N GLU A 129 -6.07 -9.03 -2.81
CA GLU A 129 -7.03 -9.99 -2.24
C GLU A 129 -6.99 -11.36 -2.91
N ILE A 130 -6.57 -11.41 -4.19
CA ILE A 130 -6.46 -12.65 -5.00
C ILE A 130 -5.01 -13.04 -5.31
N GLY A 131 -4.06 -12.34 -4.69
CA GLY A 131 -2.62 -12.64 -4.72
C GLY A 131 -2.26 -13.84 -3.83
N ASP A 132 -1.01 -14.30 -3.97
CA ASP A 132 -0.42 -15.33 -3.10
C ASP A 132 0.03 -14.74 -1.77
N ARG A 133 0.70 -13.62 -1.82
CA ARG A 133 1.18 -12.88 -0.65
C ARG A 133 1.46 -11.43 -0.97
N ALA A 134 1.52 -10.61 0.06
CA ALA A 134 1.98 -9.24 -0.03
C ALA A 134 3.29 -9.08 0.74
N GLU A 135 4.34 -8.60 0.08
CA GLU A 135 5.63 -8.30 0.68
C GLU A 135 5.79 -6.78 0.80
N VAL A 136 6.19 -6.29 1.97
CA VAL A 136 6.37 -4.86 2.24
C VAL A 136 7.80 -4.59 2.70
N VAL A 137 8.52 -3.79 1.92
CA VAL A 137 9.83 -3.24 2.31
C VAL A 137 9.60 -1.91 3.01
N ARG A 138 10.12 -1.74 4.22
CA ARG A 138 10.04 -0.52 5.00
C ARG A 138 11.36 0.23 4.94
N GLY A 139 11.31 1.49 4.50
CA GLY A 139 12.48 2.28 4.14
C GLY A 139 12.84 2.18 2.66
N PRO A 140 13.93 2.85 2.20
CA PRO A 140 14.25 2.98 0.79
C PRO A 140 14.46 1.66 0.05
N GLY A 141 13.69 1.43 -1.01
CA GLY A 141 13.81 0.31 -1.95
C GLY A 141 14.35 0.70 -3.34
N SER A 142 14.74 1.97 -3.50
CA SER A 142 15.06 2.56 -4.81
C SER A 142 16.24 1.91 -5.52
N THR A 143 17.19 1.29 -4.82
CA THR A 143 18.34 0.60 -5.41
C THR A 143 17.94 -0.55 -6.35
N LEU A 144 16.82 -1.21 -6.08
CA LEU A 144 16.31 -2.32 -6.91
C LEU A 144 15.15 -1.90 -7.79
N TYR A 145 14.30 -0.97 -7.31
CA TYR A 145 13.02 -0.66 -7.93
C TYR A 145 12.88 0.76 -8.46
N GLY A 146 13.89 1.63 -8.23
CA GLY A 146 13.93 3.00 -8.75
C GLY A 146 13.06 3.99 -7.99
N SER A 147 12.65 5.02 -8.70
CA SER A 147 11.80 6.11 -8.19
C SER A 147 10.53 5.62 -7.51
N ASN A 148 10.03 6.40 -6.55
CA ASN A 148 8.84 6.16 -5.73
C ASN A 148 9.02 5.13 -4.59
N ALA A 149 10.07 4.30 -4.58
CA ALA A 149 10.38 3.43 -3.47
C ALA A 149 11.16 4.17 -2.35
N VAL A 150 10.67 5.35 -1.94
CA VAL A 150 11.37 6.26 -1.03
C VAL A 150 11.16 5.85 0.43
N HIS A 151 9.94 5.87 0.92
CA HIS A 151 9.59 5.43 2.29
C HIS A 151 9.36 3.92 2.38
N GLY A 152 9.06 3.28 1.25
CA GLY A 152 8.83 1.86 1.18
C GLY A 152 8.15 1.43 -0.11
N LEU A 153 7.93 0.13 -0.21
CA LEU A 153 7.17 -0.45 -1.32
C LEU A 153 6.32 -1.63 -0.85
N ILE A 154 5.26 -1.88 -1.59
CA ILE A 154 4.35 -3.01 -1.42
C ILE A 154 4.36 -3.80 -2.72
N ASN A 155 4.70 -5.08 -2.66
CA ASN A 155 4.76 -5.98 -3.80
C ASN A 155 3.80 -7.14 -3.60
N VAL A 156 2.79 -7.25 -4.44
CA VAL A 156 1.87 -8.39 -4.45
C VAL A 156 2.45 -9.45 -5.36
N ILE A 157 2.59 -10.65 -4.84
CA ILE A 157 3.11 -11.81 -5.57
C ILE A 157 1.93 -12.64 -6.07
N THR A 158 1.95 -13.01 -7.34
CA THR A 158 0.92 -13.86 -7.94
C THR A 158 1.10 -15.32 -7.53
N PRO A 159 0.00 -16.09 -7.32
CA PRO A 159 0.09 -17.49 -6.97
C PRO A 159 0.73 -18.33 -8.10
N THR A 160 1.56 -19.28 -7.71
CA THR A 160 2.14 -20.26 -8.63
C THR A 160 1.12 -21.35 -8.95
N PRO A 161 1.13 -21.92 -10.18
CA PRO A 161 0.25 -23.02 -10.53
C PRO A 161 0.43 -24.23 -9.60
N SER A 162 -0.69 -24.81 -9.19
CA SER A 162 -0.70 -26.03 -8.36
C SER A 162 -0.31 -27.28 -9.17
N LYS A 163 0.24 -28.27 -8.48
CA LYS A 163 0.61 -29.57 -9.08
C LYS A 163 -0.61 -30.44 -9.43
N GLU A 164 -1.74 -30.18 -8.78
CA GLU A 164 -3.02 -30.85 -9.00
C GLU A 164 -4.08 -29.82 -9.40
N ARG A 165 -5.10 -30.28 -10.12
CA ARG A 165 -6.24 -29.42 -10.45
C ARG A 165 -7.01 -29.11 -9.19
N GLN A 166 -7.21 -27.84 -8.92
CA GLN A 166 -7.99 -27.35 -7.79
C GLN A 166 -8.78 -26.12 -8.18
N GLY A 167 -9.93 -25.97 -7.59
CA GLY A 167 -10.78 -24.81 -7.74
C GLY A 167 -11.27 -24.34 -6.36
N SER A 168 -11.66 -23.09 -6.29
CA SER A 168 -12.28 -22.50 -5.09
C SER A 168 -13.39 -21.56 -5.50
N LEU A 169 -14.43 -21.52 -4.70
CA LEU A 169 -15.48 -20.51 -4.75
C LEU A 169 -15.75 -20.05 -3.32
N LYS A 170 -15.57 -18.78 -3.07
CA LYS A 170 -15.91 -18.13 -1.80
C LYS A 170 -16.93 -17.05 -2.05
N THR A 171 -17.99 -17.06 -1.28
CA THR A 171 -18.97 -15.99 -1.23
C THR A 171 -18.97 -15.38 0.16
N GLN A 172 -19.05 -14.05 0.22
CA GLN A 172 -19.16 -13.32 1.48
C GLN A 172 -20.25 -12.26 1.33
N PHE A 173 -21.04 -12.08 2.37
CA PHE A 173 -22.12 -11.11 2.35
C PHE A 173 -22.37 -10.49 3.73
N SER A 174 -22.82 -9.27 3.70
CA SER A 174 -23.36 -8.50 4.82
C SER A 174 -24.76 -7.98 4.45
N ASP A 175 -25.27 -7.06 5.23
CA ASP A 175 -26.49 -6.32 4.89
C ASP A 175 -26.28 -5.31 3.76
N GLN A 176 -25.04 -5.00 3.40
CA GLN A 176 -24.67 -3.98 2.41
C GLN A 176 -23.82 -4.51 1.28
N GLU A 177 -22.90 -5.44 1.56
CA GLU A 177 -21.86 -5.88 0.65
C GLU A 177 -22.02 -7.33 0.26
N PHE A 178 -21.75 -7.63 -1.02
CA PHE A 178 -21.67 -8.97 -1.57
C PHE A 178 -20.35 -9.15 -2.32
N ILE A 179 -19.63 -10.25 -2.02
CA ILE A 179 -18.33 -10.57 -2.64
C ILE A 179 -18.37 -12.00 -3.17
N ILE A 180 -17.87 -12.19 -4.38
CA ILE A 180 -17.53 -13.49 -4.95
C ILE A 180 -16.03 -13.49 -5.24
N ASP A 181 -15.33 -14.48 -4.71
CA ASP A 181 -13.94 -14.79 -5.02
C ASP A 181 -13.87 -16.21 -5.54
N THR A 182 -13.36 -16.40 -6.75
CA THR A 182 -13.24 -17.71 -7.39
C THR A 182 -11.88 -17.89 -7.99
N GLY A 183 -11.32 -19.08 -7.84
CA GLY A 183 -10.01 -19.43 -8.36
C GLY A 183 -9.98 -20.83 -8.98
N PHE A 184 -9.11 -20.96 -9.97
CA PHE A 184 -8.73 -22.23 -10.55
C PHE A 184 -7.22 -22.28 -10.71
N SER A 185 -6.63 -23.43 -10.38
CA SER A 185 -5.22 -23.70 -10.63
C SER A 185 -5.03 -25.16 -11.03
N GLY A 186 -4.06 -25.41 -11.91
CA GLY A 186 -3.75 -26.76 -12.30
C GLY A 186 -2.57 -26.90 -13.24
N PRO A 187 -2.04 -28.13 -13.39
CA PRO A 187 -0.89 -28.41 -14.22
C PRO A 187 -1.23 -28.39 -15.70
N THR A 188 -0.24 -28.02 -16.52
CA THR A 188 -0.17 -28.29 -17.96
C THR A 188 0.96 -29.29 -18.21
N GLU A 189 1.27 -29.63 -19.46
CA GLU A 189 2.31 -30.61 -19.79
C GLU A 189 3.68 -30.25 -19.20
N ASN A 190 4.09 -28.97 -19.33
CA ASN A 190 5.40 -28.49 -18.90
C ASN A 190 5.33 -27.32 -17.89
N GLY A 191 4.22 -27.20 -17.18
CA GLY A 191 4.02 -26.08 -16.24
C GLY A 191 2.63 -26.08 -15.66
N GLY A 192 1.94 -24.92 -15.70
CA GLY A 192 0.59 -24.83 -15.16
C GLY A 192 -0.08 -23.49 -15.43
N VAL A 193 -1.32 -23.39 -14.98
CA VAL A 193 -2.15 -22.19 -15.10
C VAL A 193 -2.80 -21.82 -13.76
N VAL A 194 -3.01 -20.52 -13.58
CA VAL A 194 -3.84 -19.94 -12.50
C VAL A 194 -4.82 -18.97 -13.13
N LEU A 195 -6.05 -18.99 -12.67
CA LEU A 195 -7.09 -18.05 -13.01
C LEU A 195 -7.84 -17.67 -11.73
N ASN A 196 -7.76 -16.42 -11.33
CA ASN A 196 -8.48 -15.88 -10.17
C ASN A 196 -9.36 -14.71 -10.62
N PHE A 197 -10.53 -14.62 -10.01
CA PHE A 197 -11.49 -13.54 -10.24
C PHE A 197 -12.16 -13.16 -8.94
N LEU A 198 -12.25 -11.84 -8.68
CA LEU A 198 -12.98 -11.26 -7.58
C LEU A 198 -14.01 -10.27 -8.15
N TRP A 199 -15.24 -10.40 -7.68
CA TRP A 199 -16.32 -9.44 -7.90
C TRP A 199 -16.89 -9.00 -6.57
N ARG A 200 -17.08 -7.71 -6.43
CA ARG A 200 -17.54 -7.08 -5.21
C ARG A 200 -18.54 -5.98 -5.54
N GLU A 201 -19.62 -5.94 -4.77
CA GLU A 201 -20.59 -4.84 -4.78
C GLU A 201 -20.93 -4.40 -3.36
N ASP A 202 -20.90 -3.11 -3.15
CA ASP A 202 -21.33 -2.44 -1.92
C ASP A 202 -22.48 -1.49 -2.25
N ASN A 203 -23.64 -1.72 -1.62
CA ASN A 203 -24.85 -0.92 -1.82
C ASN A 203 -24.89 0.34 -0.93
N GLY A 204 -23.77 0.64 -0.27
CA GLY A 204 -23.62 1.78 0.59
C GLY A 204 -24.32 1.64 1.95
N TYR A 205 -23.83 2.37 2.92
CA TYR A 205 -24.38 2.44 4.27
C TYR A 205 -25.68 3.26 4.27
N SER A 206 -26.78 2.62 3.92
CA SER A 206 -28.08 3.26 3.77
C SER A 206 -28.69 3.65 5.12
N HIS A 207 -28.76 4.93 5.41
CA HIS A 207 -29.94 5.43 6.11
C HIS A 207 -31.13 5.29 5.15
N LYS A 208 -32.15 4.55 5.52
CA LYS A 208 -33.37 4.30 4.73
C LYS A 208 -34.13 5.55 4.25
N GLU A 209 -33.61 6.74 4.52
CA GLU A 209 -34.25 8.03 4.25
C GLU A 209 -33.53 8.92 3.22
N SER A 210 -32.29 8.58 2.77
CA SER A 210 -31.63 9.31 1.67
C SER A 210 -31.09 8.33 0.63
N ASN A 211 -31.47 8.52 -0.64
CA ASN A 211 -30.98 7.77 -1.79
C ASN A 211 -29.51 8.11 -2.18
N ASP A 212 -28.80 8.88 -1.35
CA ASP A 212 -27.50 9.49 -1.66
C ASP A 212 -26.33 8.84 -0.93
N GLN A 213 -26.41 7.54 -0.61
CA GLN A 213 -25.28 6.84 0.00
C GLN A 213 -24.30 6.35 -1.07
N PRO A 214 -23.01 6.55 -0.87
CA PRO A 214 -22.02 6.09 -1.83
C PRO A 214 -22.03 4.57 -1.93
N HIS A 215 -22.03 4.06 -3.13
CA HIS A 215 -21.93 2.64 -3.46
C HIS A 215 -20.74 2.40 -4.40
N TYR A 216 -20.25 1.16 -4.47
CA TYR A 216 -19.22 0.82 -5.42
C TYR A 216 -19.33 -0.61 -5.93
N GLY A 217 -18.86 -0.81 -7.17
CA GLY A 217 -18.62 -2.11 -7.76
C GLY A 217 -17.16 -2.26 -8.17
N GLN A 218 -16.55 -3.40 -7.83
CA GLN A 218 -15.16 -3.68 -8.18
C GLN A 218 -15.00 -5.09 -8.72
N GLN A 219 -14.27 -5.20 -9.84
CA GLN A 219 -13.85 -6.48 -10.42
C GLN A 219 -12.34 -6.52 -10.51
N LYS A 220 -11.75 -7.65 -10.10
CA LYS A 220 -10.33 -7.95 -10.23
C LYS A 220 -10.16 -9.30 -10.90
N PHE A 221 -9.16 -9.43 -11.76
CA PHE A 221 -8.83 -10.70 -12.37
C PHE A 221 -7.31 -10.90 -12.46
N LEU A 222 -6.92 -12.17 -12.43
CA LEU A 222 -5.56 -12.65 -12.66
C LEU A 222 -5.61 -13.88 -13.55
N PHE A 223 -4.83 -13.86 -14.62
CA PHE A 223 -4.42 -15.05 -15.37
C PHE A 223 -2.90 -15.17 -15.31
N ARG A 224 -2.41 -16.36 -14.98
CA ARG A 224 -0.98 -16.70 -15.03
C ARG A 224 -0.80 -18.05 -15.71
N TRP A 225 0.20 -18.12 -16.59
CA TRP A 225 0.65 -19.35 -17.23
C TRP A 225 2.16 -19.49 -17.05
N ASP A 226 2.58 -20.62 -16.50
CA ASP A 226 3.96 -21.00 -16.32
C ASP A 226 4.28 -22.14 -17.27
N ASN A 227 5.48 -22.12 -17.88
CA ASN A 227 5.99 -23.20 -18.72
C ASN A 227 7.51 -23.29 -18.59
N SER A 228 8.05 -24.50 -18.47
CA SER A 228 9.49 -24.76 -18.39
C SER A 228 9.92 -25.65 -19.54
N GLU A 229 10.97 -25.22 -20.27
CA GLU A 229 11.54 -25.95 -21.40
C GLU A 229 13.07 -25.89 -21.36
N GLY A 230 13.69 -27.01 -21.03
CA GLY A 230 15.14 -27.11 -20.90
C GLY A 230 15.68 -26.20 -19.81
N ILE A 231 16.45 -25.18 -20.19
CA ILE A 231 17.00 -24.18 -19.27
C ILE A 231 16.13 -22.93 -19.15
N ASN A 232 15.02 -22.86 -19.87
CA ASN A 232 14.17 -21.69 -19.94
C ASN A 232 12.88 -21.91 -19.14
N ASP A 233 12.51 -20.90 -18.33
CA ASP A 233 11.20 -20.79 -17.72
C ASP A 233 10.49 -19.57 -18.30
N TYR A 234 9.22 -19.69 -18.58
CA TYR A 234 8.35 -18.64 -19.09
C TYR A 234 7.20 -18.45 -18.10
N ILE A 235 6.97 -17.23 -17.68
CA ILE A 235 5.85 -16.86 -16.81
C ILE A 235 5.11 -15.72 -17.51
N PHE A 236 3.92 -16.01 -17.99
CA PHE A 236 3.04 -15.02 -18.60
C PHE A 236 1.92 -14.65 -17.64
N THR A 237 1.68 -13.34 -17.46
CA THR A 237 0.63 -12.83 -16.59
C THR A 237 -0.22 -11.77 -17.30
N ILE A 238 -1.51 -11.79 -17.01
CA ILE A 238 -2.44 -10.68 -17.28
C ILE A 238 -3.23 -10.43 -16.01
N MET A 239 -3.27 -9.18 -15.58
CA MET A 239 -3.97 -8.73 -14.38
C MET A 239 -4.74 -7.46 -14.68
N GLY A 240 -5.88 -7.29 -14.02
CA GLY A 240 -6.64 -6.07 -14.20
C GLY A 240 -7.62 -5.81 -13.07
N THR A 241 -7.99 -4.55 -12.96
CA THR A 241 -8.96 -4.05 -11.99
C THR A 241 -9.89 -3.05 -12.68
N ASN A 242 -11.18 -3.17 -12.43
CA ASN A 242 -12.19 -2.18 -12.76
C ASN A 242 -12.91 -1.79 -11.46
N LEU A 243 -12.94 -0.51 -11.14
CA LEU A 243 -13.64 0.06 -9.98
C LEU A 243 -14.49 1.21 -10.45
N ASN A 244 -15.79 1.15 -10.15
CA ASN A 244 -16.72 2.25 -10.27
C ASN A 244 -17.24 2.53 -8.87
N GLN A 245 -16.98 3.73 -8.34
CA GLN A 245 -17.41 4.07 -6.99
C GLN A 245 -17.83 5.52 -6.84
N GLU A 246 -18.93 5.70 -6.15
CA GLU A 246 -19.27 6.97 -5.56
C GLU A 246 -18.46 7.16 -4.28
N THR A 247 -18.08 8.39 -3.98
CA THR A 247 -17.26 8.69 -2.80
C THR A 247 -17.99 9.63 -1.86
N LYS A 248 -17.80 9.40 -0.57
CA LYS A 248 -18.30 10.29 0.47
C LYS A 248 -17.20 11.29 0.82
N GLY A 249 -17.51 12.58 0.76
CA GLY A 249 -16.61 13.60 1.27
C GLY A 249 -16.45 13.51 2.80
N TYR A 250 -15.46 14.22 3.31
CA TYR A 250 -15.28 14.33 4.76
C TYR A 250 -16.39 15.18 5.39
N VAL A 251 -16.83 14.78 6.58
CA VAL A 251 -17.76 15.57 7.39
C VAL A 251 -17.00 16.65 8.17
N LYS A 252 -17.62 17.84 8.29
CA LYS A 252 -17.01 19.03 8.92
C LYS A 252 -17.62 19.31 10.28
N GLY A 253 -16.79 19.58 11.27
CA GLY A 253 -17.20 19.97 12.61
C GLY A 253 -16.32 19.33 13.69
N TYR A 254 -16.17 19.97 14.85
CA TYR A 254 -15.35 19.44 15.93
C TYR A 254 -15.91 18.11 16.47
N LYS A 255 -15.14 17.05 16.38
CA LYS A 255 -15.49 15.68 16.82
C LYS A 255 -16.82 15.16 16.28
N ILE A 256 -17.20 15.59 15.06
CA ILE A 256 -18.50 15.26 14.46
C ILE A 256 -18.68 13.75 14.21
N TYR A 257 -17.58 12.98 14.14
CA TYR A 257 -17.61 11.51 14.03
C TYR A 257 -18.30 10.86 15.24
N ASN A 258 -18.41 11.55 16.39
CA ASN A 258 -19.12 11.05 17.57
C ASN A 258 -20.64 11.27 17.48
N ASP A 259 -21.12 12.10 16.58
CA ASP A 259 -22.57 12.33 16.38
C ASP A 259 -23.14 11.27 15.43
N LYS A 260 -24.12 10.51 15.91
CA LYS A 260 -24.71 9.37 15.19
C LYS A 260 -25.36 9.76 13.86
N ASN A 261 -25.93 10.95 13.77
CA ASN A 261 -26.68 11.36 12.60
C ASN A 261 -25.81 12.19 11.66
N LEU A 262 -25.06 13.15 12.21
CA LEU A 262 -24.22 14.04 11.41
C LEU A 262 -23.03 13.32 10.78
N SER A 263 -22.49 12.29 11.43
CA SER A 263 -21.40 11.46 10.88
C SER A 263 -21.80 10.69 9.61
N LYS A 264 -23.11 10.46 9.42
CA LYS A 264 -23.65 9.71 8.27
C LYS A 264 -24.03 10.59 7.07
N ILE A 265 -23.95 11.90 7.20
CA ILE A 265 -24.25 12.81 6.09
C ILE A 265 -23.21 12.62 4.97
N ASN A 266 -23.68 12.48 3.73
CA ASN A 266 -22.83 12.61 2.56
C ASN A 266 -22.86 14.09 2.09
N PRO A 267 -21.76 14.85 2.32
CA PRO A 267 -21.74 16.27 1.94
C PRO A 267 -21.53 16.51 0.45
N ASP A 268 -21.14 15.47 -0.30
CA ASP A 268 -20.72 15.56 -1.70
C ASP A 268 -21.30 14.38 -2.51
N PRO A 269 -22.65 14.27 -2.64
CA PRO A 269 -23.29 13.11 -3.27
C PRO A 269 -22.95 12.95 -4.76
N GLU A 270 -22.45 14.00 -5.41
CA GLU A 270 -21.96 13.95 -6.79
C GLU A 270 -20.52 13.48 -6.93
N ALA A 271 -19.84 13.18 -5.81
CA ALA A 271 -18.43 12.80 -5.83
C ALA A 271 -18.27 11.32 -6.23
N PHE A 272 -17.27 11.05 -7.06
CA PHE A 272 -16.94 9.71 -7.51
C PHE A 272 -15.44 9.58 -7.83
N ARG A 273 -14.95 8.36 -7.89
CA ARG A 273 -13.61 8.01 -8.36
C ARG A 273 -13.65 6.65 -9.02
N ASP A 274 -13.69 6.65 -10.33
CA ASP A 274 -13.65 5.44 -11.14
C ASP A 274 -12.22 5.17 -11.61
N THR A 275 -11.81 3.90 -11.64
CA THR A 275 -10.50 3.53 -12.17
C THR A 275 -10.55 2.21 -12.92
N TYR A 276 -9.81 2.16 -14.01
CA TYR A 276 -9.58 0.96 -14.79
C TYR A 276 -8.09 0.75 -14.97
N SER A 277 -7.63 -0.49 -14.79
CA SER A 277 -6.22 -0.84 -15.06
C SER A 277 -6.09 -2.25 -15.62
N ILE A 278 -5.16 -2.40 -16.55
CA ILE A 278 -4.75 -3.69 -17.09
C ILE A 278 -3.24 -3.73 -17.27
N ARG A 279 -2.63 -4.84 -16.89
CA ARG A 279 -1.18 -5.10 -16.98
C ARG A 279 -0.94 -6.48 -17.53
N SER A 280 0.07 -6.62 -18.38
CA SER A 280 0.53 -7.91 -18.86
C SER A 280 2.04 -7.96 -18.92
N SER A 281 2.62 -9.11 -18.59
CA SER A 281 4.07 -9.35 -18.68
C SER A 281 4.40 -10.75 -19.14
N LEU A 282 5.60 -10.90 -19.69
CA LEU A 282 6.18 -12.21 -20.05
C LEU A 282 7.60 -12.30 -19.45
N LYS A 283 7.72 -12.87 -18.25
CA LYS A 283 9.03 -13.11 -17.64
C LYS A 283 9.69 -14.33 -18.24
N ILE A 284 10.84 -14.14 -18.88
CA ILE A 284 11.69 -15.16 -19.46
C ILE A 284 12.90 -15.35 -18.57
N ILE A 285 13.11 -16.55 -18.05
CA ILE A 285 14.23 -16.90 -17.18
C ILE A 285 15.07 -17.95 -17.87
N LYS A 286 16.37 -17.66 -18.03
CA LYS A 286 17.36 -18.62 -18.53
C LYS A 286 18.27 -19.03 -17.39
N ASN A 287 18.20 -20.31 -17.03
CA ASN A 287 18.95 -20.91 -15.95
C ASN A 287 20.22 -21.58 -16.48
N TYR A 288 21.38 -21.07 -16.07
CA TYR A 288 22.68 -21.68 -16.33
C TYR A 288 23.21 -22.29 -15.03
N SER A 289 24.30 -23.05 -15.08
CA SER A 289 24.85 -23.76 -13.92
C SER A 289 25.15 -22.86 -12.70
N ASN A 290 25.65 -21.65 -12.93
CA ASN A 290 26.00 -20.69 -11.87
C ASN A 290 25.54 -19.26 -12.14
N SER A 291 24.67 -19.08 -13.11
CA SER A 291 24.11 -17.77 -13.45
C SER A 291 22.68 -17.89 -13.97
N LYS A 292 21.97 -16.80 -13.91
CA LYS A 292 20.59 -16.69 -14.37
C LYS A 292 20.39 -15.36 -15.10
N LEU A 293 19.72 -15.39 -16.24
CA LEU A 293 19.27 -14.19 -16.95
C LEU A 293 17.75 -14.13 -16.91
N THR A 294 17.22 -13.05 -16.40
CA THR A 294 15.78 -12.74 -16.40
C THR A 294 15.53 -11.55 -17.30
N ILE A 295 14.58 -11.66 -18.23
CA ILE A 295 14.08 -10.58 -19.07
C ILE A 295 12.56 -10.55 -18.91
N ASN A 296 12.01 -9.39 -18.59
CA ASN A 296 10.60 -9.24 -18.27
C ASN A 296 9.99 -8.04 -19.02
N PRO A 297 9.65 -8.18 -20.32
CA PRO A 297 8.85 -7.18 -21.03
C PRO A 297 7.44 -7.11 -20.45
N TYR A 298 6.89 -5.90 -20.40
CA TYR A 298 5.54 -5.65 -19.91
C TYR A 298 4.87 -4.50 -20.63
N ILE A 299 3.55 -4.50 -20.56
CA ILE A 299 2.68 -3.41 -20.99
C ILE A 299 1.67 -3.14 -19.87
N ARG A 300 1.24 -1.86 -19.76
CA ARG A 300 0.15 -1.47 -18.85
C ARG A 300 -0.65 -0.31 -19.41
N TYR A 301 -1.89 -0.25 -18.99
CA TYR A 301 -2.82 0.86 -19.22
C TYR A 301 -3.55 1.15 -17.90
N ASN A 302 -3.65 2.42 -17.56
CA ASN A 302 -4.39 2.90 -16.40
C ASN A 302 -5.21 4.13 -16.82
N GLU A 303 -6.42 4.23 -16.27
CA GLU A 303 -7.33 5.34 -16.46
C GLU A 303 -8.05 5.64 -15.14
N MET A 304 -8.32 6.92 -14.86
CA MET A 304 -9.06 7.34 -13.69
C MET A 304 -9.85 8.61 -13.99
N ASP A 305 -11.14 8.57 -13.62
CA ASP A 305 -12.01 9.72 -13.54
C ASP A 305 -12.31 10.04 -12.08
N PHE A 306 -12.15 11.31 -11.71
CA PHE A 306 -12.22 11.70 -10.32
C PHE A 306 -12.86 13.08 -10.12
N LYS A 307 -13.99 13.13 -9.42
CA LYS A 307 -14.61 14.37 -8.99
C LYS A 307 -13.92 14.87 -7.70
N MET A 308 -13.14 15.94 -7.81
CA MET A 308 -12.35 16.47 -6.70
C MET A 308 -13.21 17.29 -5.73
N HIS A 309 -14.03 16.61 -4.96
CA HIS A 309 -14.96 17.21 -4.00
C HIS A 309 -14.27 18.01 -2.88
N PHE A 310 -13.02 17.73 -2.58
CA PHE A 310 -12.23 18.44 -1.57
C PHE A 310 -11.70 19.80 -2.03
N LEU A 311 -11.73 20.10 -3.34
CA LEU A 311 -11.35 21.40 -3.87
C LEU A 311 -12.59 22.30 -4.06
N PRO A 312 -12.47 23.60 -3.77
CA PRO A 312 -13.50 24.56 -4.13
C PRO A 312 -13.77 24.53 -5.64
N GLY A 313 -15.05 24.52 -6.04
CA GLY A 313 -15.44 24.41 -7.43
C GLY A 313 -15.56 22.97 -7.93
N LYS A 314 -15.09 21.99 -7.16
CA LYS A 314 -15.24 20.54 -7.40
C LYS A 314 -14.95 20.16 -8.86
N PRO A 315 -13.73 20.42 -9.38
CA PRO A 315 -13.40 20.07 -10.75
C PRO A 315 -13.40 18.56 -10.96
N LEU A 316 -13.65 18.14 -12.20
CA LEU A 316 -13.46 16.78 -12.67
C LEU A 316 -12.06 16.63 -13.21
N GLU A 317 -11.31 15.66 -12.72
CA GLU A 317 -10.04 15.20 -13.29
C GLU A 317 -10.27 13.91 -14.05
N THR A 318 -9.77 13.84 -15.27
CA THR A 318 -9.61 12.63 -16.07
C THR A 318 -8.14 12.44 -16.36
N ASN A 319 -7.57 11.30 -16.02
CA ASN A 319 -6.19 10.98 -16.36
C ASN A 319 -6.05 9.56 -16.89
N SER A 320 -5.10 9.37 -17.79
CA SER A 320 -4.74 8.05 -18.31
C SER A 320 -3.28 7.98 -18.65
N HIS A 321 -2.70 6.79 -18.59
CA HIS A 321 -1.37 6.54 -19.14
C HIS A 321 -1.24 5.10 -19.65
N LYS A 322 -0.44 4.95 -20.69
CA LYS A 322 -0.06 3.67 -21.26
C LYS A 322 1.44 3.55 -21.30
N SER A 323 1.95 2.40 -20.92
CA SER A 323 3.40 2.16 -20.84
C SER A 323 3.77 0.86 -21.54
N ILE A 324 4.97 0.86 -22.11
CA ILE A 324 5.70 -0.33 -22.52
C ILE A 324 7.08 -0.30 -21.85
N GLY A 325 7.50 -1.40 -21.27
CA GLY A 325 8.79 -1.47 -20.61
C GLY A 325 9.41 -2.85 -20.64
N VAL A 326 10.67 -2.91 -20.28
CA VAL A 326 11.41 -4.13 -20.07
C VAL A 326 12.32 -3.99 -18.86
N GLN A 327 12.26 -4.99 -17.98
CA GLN A 327 13.21 -5.15 -16.89
C GLN A 327 14.16 -6.28 -17.25
N SER A 328 15.44 -6.12 -17.00
CA SER A 328 16.43 -7.18 -17.19
C SER A 328 17.30 -7.34 -15.94
N LEU A 329 17.65 -8.58 -15.63
CA LEU A 329 18.48 -8.92 -14.49
C LEU A 329 19.37 -10.10 -14.83
N TYR A 330 20.69 -9.93 -14.73
CA TYR A 330 21.66 -11.01 -14.78
C TYR A 330 22.22 -11.25 -13.39
N THR A 331 22.02 -12.46 -12.88
CA THR A 331 22.54 -12.93 -11.58
C THR A 331 23.64 -13.93 -11.79
N LYS A 332 24.76 -13.80 -11.09
CA LYS A 332 25.85 -14.77 -11.13
C LYS A 332 26.41 -15.05 -9.74
N LYS A 333 26.52 -16.33 -9.42
CA LYS A 333 27.13 -16.80 -8.18
C LYS A 333 28.53 -17.34 -8.43
N VAL A 334 29.51 -16.82 -7.71
CA VAL A 334 30.92 -17.26 -7.76
C VAL A 334 31.37 -17.49 -6.34
N GLN A 335 31.50 -18.76 -5.94
CA GLN A 335 31.81 -19.15 -4.57
C GLN A 335 30.82 -18.56 -3.56
N ASN A 336 31.27 -17.68 -2.68
CA ASN A 336 30.52 -17.03 -1.64
C ASN A 336 30.04 -15.59 -2.02
N LEU A 337 30.20 -15.21 -3.27
CA LEU A 337 29.80 -13.92 -3.82
C LEU A 337 28.71 -14.12 -4.87
N THR A 338 27.56 -13.47 -4.69
CA THR A 338 26.52 -13.33 -5.70
C THR A 338 26.45 -11.87 -6.13
N TRP A 339 26.44 -11.63 -7.43
CA TRP A 339 26.26 -10.30 -7.95
C TRP A 339 25.16 -10.25 -8.99
N PHE A 340 24.55 -9.10 -9.08
CA PHE A 340 23.38 -8.79 -9.85
C PHE A 340 23.64 -7.54 -10.69
N ILE A 341 23.41 -7.63 -11.99
CA ILE A 341 23.45 -6.48 -12.90
C ILE A 341 22.08 -6.41 -13.58
N GLY A 342 21.43 -5.27 -13.51
CA GLY A 342 20.14 -5.11 -14.14
C GLY A 342 19.95 -3.75 -14.76
N SER A 343 18.98 -3.67 -15.66
CA SER A 343 18.54 -2.44 -16.29
C SER A 343 17.02 -2.47 -16.46
N ASP A 344 16.41 -1.28 -16.35
CA ASP A 344 15.00 -1.10 -16.64
C ASP A 344 14.85 0.02 -17.66
N ILE A 345 14.02 -0.19 -18.68
CA ILE A 345 13.69 0.78 -19.72
C ILE A 345 12.17 0.85 -19.81
N GLU A 346 11.62 2.06 -19.79
CA GLU A 346 10.18 2.27 -19.91
C GLU A 346 9.87 3.52 -20.72
N PHE A 347 8.84 3.43 -21.55
CA PHE A 347 8.23 4.54 -22.27
C PHE A 347 6.77 4.62 -21.86
N THR A 348 6.33 5.85 -21.50
CA THR A 348 4.96 6.11 -21.06
C THR A 348 4.41 7.34 -21.76
N GLU A 349 3.21 7.21 -22.34
CA GLU A 349 2.39 8.33 -22.79
C GLU A 349 1.29 8.56 -21.76
N GLY A 350 1.23 9.75 -21.18
CA GLY A 350 0.25 10.17 -20.18
C GLY A 350 -0.58 11.36 -20.63
N LYS A 351 -1.81 11.45 -20.11
CA LYS A 351 -2.72 12.57 -20.33
C LYS A 351 -3.40 12.94 -19.02
N LEU A 352 -3.63 14.22 -18.81
CA LEU A 352 -4.44 14.72 -17.70
C LEU A 352 -5.26 15.92 -18.15
N SER A 353 -6.54 15.90 -17.82
CA SER A 353 -7.44 17.04 -17.95
C SER A 353 -8.13 17.30 -16.62
N GLU A 354 -8.25 18.56 -16.25
CA GLU A 354 -9.01 19.03 -15.09
C GLU A 354 -9.94 20.15 -15.51
N PHE A 355 -11.25 19.95 -15.31
CA PHE A 355 -12.28 20.87 -15.75
C PHE A 355 -13.28 21.21 -14.64
N GLN A 356 -13.51 22.49 -14.40
CA GLN A 356 -14.53 22.99 -13.49
C GLN A 356 -15.81 23.41 -14.25
N ALA A 357 -16.88 22.66 -14.07
CA ALA A 357 -18.18 22.98 -14.66
C ALA A 357 -18.92 24.09 -13.89
N SER A 358 -18.69 24.16 -12.57
CA SER A 358 -19.31 25.18 -11.70
C SER A 358 -18.75 26.58 -11.97
N LYS A 359 -19.50 27.60 -11.52
CA LYS A 359 -19.07 29.00 -11.65
C LYS A 359 -17.77 29.28 -10.93
N ASP A 360 -17.13 30.39 -11.29
CA ASP A 360 -15.95 30.93 -10.63
C ASP A 360 -16.08 30.88 -9.10
N VAL A 361 -15.06 30.37 -8.41
CA VAL A 361 -14.95 30.45 -6.96
C VAL A 361 -13.96 31.54 -6.60
N SER A 362 -14.39 32.47 -5.75
CA SER A 362 -13.56 33.61 -5.31
C SER A 362 -13.49 33.65 -3.78
N PHE A 363 -12.35 34.11 -3.27
CA PHE A 363 -12.16 34.43 -1.84
C PHE A 363 -12.07 35.95 -1.70
N GLY A 364 -13.16 36.57 -1.30
CA GLY A 364 -13.34 38.03 -1.37
C GLY A 364 -13.25 38.50 -2.84
N PRO A 365 -12.52 39.58 -3.15
CA PRO A 365 -12.37 40.10 -4.51
C PRO A 365 -11.43 39.27 -5.39
N ARG A 366 -10.76 38.24 -4.87
CA ARG A 366 -9.76 37.44 -5.60
C ARG A 366 -10.38 36.20 -6.18
N LEU A 367 -10.33 36.08 -7.51
CA LEU A 367 -10.62 34.84 -8.21
C LEU A 367 -9.66 33.76 -7.73
N ALA A 368 -10.20 32.60 -7.29
CA ALA A 368 -9.39 31.47 -6.86
C ALA A 368 -9.44 30.34 -7.90
N TYR A 369 -10.62 29.79 -8.17
CA TYR A 369 -10.80 28.69 -9.10
C TYR A 369 -11.78 29.12 -10.21
N PRO A 370 -11.27 29.34 -11.45
CA PRO A 370 -12.08 29.76 -12.58
C PRO A 370 -12.96 28.63 -13.12
N GLN A 371 -14.11 28.96 -13.65
CA GLN A 371 -14.89 28.04 -14.48
C GLN A 371 -14.13 27.71 -15.77
N GLY A 372 -14.22 26.47 -16.24
CA GLY A 372 -13.57 25.97 -17.45
C GLY A 372 -12.37 25.09 -17.17
N PRO A 373 -11.50 24.89 -18.17
CA PRO A 373 -10.31 24.05 -18.02
C PRO A 373 -9.29 24.69 -17.07
N HIS A 374 -8.81 23.91 -16.12
CA HIS A 374 -7.70 24.26 -15.24
C HIS A 374 -6.39 23.77 -15.82
N TYR A 375 -6.35 22.50 -16.21
CA TYR A 375 -5.23 21.85 -16.88
C TYR A 375 -5.76 20.95 -17.99
N ASP A 376 -5.00 20.86 -19.08
CA ASP A 376 -5.21 19.90 -20.16
C ASP A 376 -3.87 19.72 -20.87
N PHE A 377 -3.26 18.54 -20.70
CA PHE A 377 -1.92 18.28 -21.22
C PHE A 377 -1.66 16.81 -21.53
N SER A 378 -0.66 16.58 -22.35
CA SER A 378 -0.05 15.28 -22.59
C SER A 378 1.42 15.28 -22.19
N ILE A 379 1.93 14.12 -21.83
CA ILE A 379 3.32 13.89 -21.44
C ILE A 379 3.83 12.62 -22.07
N ASP A 380 4.99 12.72 -22.75
CA ASP A 380 5.80 11.57 -23.10
C ASP A 380 6.91 11.44 -22.05
N SER A 381 6.97 10.29 -21.36
CA SER A 381 7.98 9.99 -20.33
C SER A 381 8.88 8.86 -20.79
N ARG A 382 10.17 8.98 -20.47
CA ARG A 382 11.18 7.95 -20.66
C ARG A 382 11.93 7.71 -19.38
N ILE A 383 12.09 6.43 -19.01
CA ILE A 383 12.89 5.99 -17.87
C ILE A 383 13.98 5.07 -18.37
N LEU A 384 15.21 5.35 -17.96
CA LEU A 384 16.37 4.50 -18.19
C LEU A 384 17.12 4.31 -16.89
N SER A 385 17.37 3.08 -16.52
CA SER A 385 18.16 2.79 -15.33
C SER A 385 19.14 1.65 -15.52
N LEU A 386 20.23 1.74 -14.76
CA LEU A 386 21.23 0.69 -14.61
C LEU A 386 21.52 0.49 -13.13
N TYR A 387 21.57 -0.76 -12.68
CA TYR A 387 21.87 -1.05 -11.29
C TYR A 387 22.81 -2.25 -11.14
N PHE A 388 23.61 -2.19 -10.08
CA PHE A 388 24.50 -3.25 -9.65
C PHE A 388 24.27 -3.52 -8.16
N ASN A 389 24.12 -4.78 -7.81
CA ASN A 389 24.05 -5.21 -6.41
C ASN A 389 24.97 -6.41 -6.20
N THR A 390 25.45 -6.59 -4.98
CA THR A 390 26.24 -7.73 -4.59
C THR A 390 25.80 -8.22 -3.20
N GLU A 391 25.80 -9.55 -3.06
CA GLU A 391 25.65 -10.24 -1.78
C GLU A 391 26.91 -11.08 -1.55
N TRP A 392 27.62 -10.81 -0.48
CA TRP A 392 28.85 -11.47 -0.13
C TRP A 392 28.74 -12.20 1.20
N LEU A 393 28.78 -13.51 1.19
CA LEU A 393 28.89 -14.36 2.36
C LEU A 393 30.34 -14.32 2.85
N LEU A 394 30.67 -13.35 3.74
CA LEU A 394 32.02 -13.12 4.26
C LEU A 394 32.55 -14.33 5.05
N ASN A 395 31.64 -14.98 5.76
CA ASN A 395 31.84 -16.27 6.45
C ASN A 395 30.45 -16.89 6.71
N GLU A 396 30.40 -18.06 7.35
CA GLU A 396 29.15 -18.79 7.63
C GLU A 396 28.09 -17.99 8.42
N LYS A 397 28.51 -16.92 9.12
CA LYS A 397 27.66 -16.13 9.99
C LYS A 397 27.38 -14.73 9.46
N THR A 398 28.08 -14.28 8.42
CA THR A 398 28.11 -12.87 8.05
C THR A 398 27.80 -12.69 6.57
N ILE A 399 26.75 -11.94 6.29
CA ILE A 399 26.35 -11.53 4.95
C ILE A 399 26.51 -10.01 4.84
N PHE A 400 27.20 -9.58 3.81
CA PHE A 400 27.32 -8.17 3.44
C PHE A 400 26.64 -7.96 2.09
N THR A 401 25.83 -6.90 1.97
CA THR A 401 25.16 -6.54 0.73
C THR A 401 25.49 -5.09 0.39
N ALA A 402 25.77 -4.81 -0.86
CA ALA A 402 25.94 -3.45 -1.36
C ALA A 402 25.28 -3.30 -2.73
N GLY A 403 24.70 -2.15 -3.00
CA GLY A 403 24.02 -1.88 -4.24
C GLY A 403 24.03 -0.40 -4.60
N VAL A 404 24.00 -0.14 -5.91
CA VAL A 404 23.88 1.19 -6.50
C VAL A 404 22.96 1.12 -7.71
N ARG A 405 22.14 2.14 -7.89
CA ARG A 405 21.32 2.38 -9.09
C ARG A 405 21.50 3.81 -9.55
N ALA A 406 21.70 3.98 -10.84
CA ALA A 406 21.56 5.26 -11.52
C ALA A 406 20.27 5.18 -12.37
N GLU A 407 19.43 6.20 -12.28
CA GLU A 407 18.18 6.30 -13.00
C GLU A 407 18.03 7.70 -13.59
N ASN A 408 17.66 7.76 -14.86
CA ASN A 408 17.27 8.98 -15.54
C ASN A 408 15.79 8.92 -15.91
N VAL A 409 15.06 9.98 -15.59
CA VAL A 409 13.65 10.18 -15.91
C VAL A 409 13.50 11.44 -16.71
N GLU A 410 12.97 11.33 -17.93
CA GLU A 410 12.71 12.46 -18.82
C GLU A 410 11.19 12.63 -19.00
N TYR A 411 10.73 13.89 -19.05
CA TYR A 411 9.36 14.28 -19.37
C TYR A 411 9.35 15.30 -20.50
N ASP A 412 8.54 15.05 -21.54
CA ASP A 412 8.23 16.01 -22.61
C ASP A 412 6.76 16.43 -22.49
N TYR A 413 6.55 17.61 -21.91
CA TYR A 413 5.22 18.15 -21.57
C TYR A 413 4.68 19.04 -22.69
N LYS A 414 3.42 18.82 -23.06
CA LYS A 414 2.67 19.60 -24.06
C LYS A 414 1.31 19.99 -23.51
N THR A 415 1.08 21.30 -23.36
CA THR A 415 -0.25 21.81 -22.97
C THR A 415 -1.17 21.94 -24.17
N ASN A 416 -2.45 21.56 -23.99
CA ASN A 416 -3.52 21.71 -24.98
C ASN A 416 -4.31 23.02 -24.80
N ILE A 417 -4.03 23.78 -23.73
CA ILE A 417 -4.65 25.06 -23.43
C ILE A 417 -3.59 26.17 -23.29
N PRO A 418 -3.95 27.45 -23.44
CA PRO A 418 -3.00 28.54 -23.33
C PRO A 418 -2.25 28.56 -21.99
N SER A 419 -0.92 28.66 -22.02
CA SER A 419 -0.09 28.84 -20.84
C SER A 419 -0.35 30.19 -20.16
N GLY A 420 -0.17 30.24 -18.85
CA GLY A 420 -0.34 31.44 -18.04
C GLY A 420 -1.05 31.19 -16.72
N THR A 421 -1.34 32.27 -16.00
CA THR A 421 -1.96 32.22 -14.67
C THR A 421 -3.38 32.77 -14.70
N LYS A 422 -4.33 31.99 -14.16
CA LYS A 422 -5.71 32.43 -13.95
C LYS A 422 -6.15 32.01 -12.53
N GLY A 423 -6.40 32.97 -11.65
CA GLY A 423 -6.67 32.69 -10.24
C GLY A 423 -5.51 31.98 -9.55
N ARG A 424 -5.78 30.81 -8.99
CA ARG A 424 -4.75 29.93 -8.38
C ARG A 424 -4.10 28.99 -9.40
N ILE A 425 -4.68 28.86 -10.58
CA ILE A 425 -4.22 27.90 -11.59
C ILE A 425 -3.09 28.50 -12.40
N GLN A 426 -2.01 27.76 -12.58
CA GLN A 426 -0.90 28.09 -13.45
C GLN A 426 -0.70 26.99 -14.47
N VAL A 427 -0.89 27.31 -15.76
CA VAL A 427 -0.60 26.41 -16.87
C VAL A 427 0.84 26.66 -17.34
N SER A 428 1.66 25.61 -17.28
CA SER A 428 3.04 25.66 -17.77
C SER A 428 3.08 25.80 -19.30
N PRO A 429 4.05 26.52 -19.90
CA PRO A 429 4.33 26.40 -21.32
C PRO A 429 4.89 25.01 -21.64
N ASN A 430 4.85 24.61 -22.93
CA ASN A 430 5.53 23.37 -23.37
C ASN A 430 6.99 23.38 -22.95
N ARG A 431 7.47 22.24 -22.43
CA ARG A 431 8.82 22.10 -21.90
C ARG A 431 9.25 20.65 -21.80
N SER A 432 10.53 20.43 -21.70
CA SER A 432 11.12 19.13 -21.34
C SER A 432 11.89 19.29 -20.04
N ASP A 433 11.76 18.30 -19.16
CA ASP A 433 12.45 18.23 -17.87
C ASP A 433 13.10 16.87 -17.73
N ASP A 434 14.32 16.82 -17.16
CA ASP A 434 15.06 15.59 -16.92
C ASP A 434 15.62 15.57 -15.49
N PHE A 435 15.64 14.37 -14.92
CA PHE A 435 16.11 14.12 -13.55
C PHE A 435 17.02 12.90 -13.56
N THR A 436 18.20 13.03 -12.96
CA THR A 436 19.13 11.92 -12.81
C THR A 436 19.44 11.71 -11.35
N ASP A 437 19.07 10.55 -10.84
CA ASP A 437 19.18 10.19 -9.44
C ASP A 437 20.08 8.97 -9.22
N ILE A 438 20.83 8.98 -8.11
CA ILE A 438 21.67 7.85 -7.70
C ILE A 438 21.17 7.35 -6.34
N SER A 439 20.72 6.10 -6.28
CA SER A 439 20.32 5.41 -5.07
C SER A 439 21.38 4.40 -4.65
N VAL A 440 21.69 4.35 -3.36
CA VAL A 440 22.66 3.42 -2.81
C VAL A 440 22.08 2.68 -1.62
N LYS A 441 22.55 1.44 -1.42
CA LYS A 441 22.20 0.63 -0.25
C LYS A 441 23.43 -0.18 0.18
N THR A 442 23.67 -0.25 1.48
CA THR A 442 24.60 -1.21 2.06
C THR A 442 24.00 -1.81 3.30
N SER A 443 24.13 -3.12 3.45
CA SER A 443 23.62 -3.80 4.61
C SER A 443 24.56 -4.90 5.10
N PHE A 444 24.43 -5.18 6.38
CA PHE A 444 25.19 -6.18 7.09
C PHE A 444 24.24 -7.03 7.91
N SER A 445 24.34 -8.37 7.78
CA SER A 445 23.56 -9.32 8.58
C SER A 445 24.53 -10.28 9.26
N TYR A 446 24.39 -10.44 10.58
CA TYR A 446 25.25 -11.27 11.39
C TYR A 446 24.46 -12.26 12.22
N MET A 447 24.73 -13.54 12.04
CA MET A 447 24.15 -14.63 12.84
C MET A 447 24.81 -14.69 14.20
N LEU A 448 24.14 -14.18 15.23
CA LEU A 448 24.60 -14.23 16.62
C LEU A 448 24.61 -15.66 17.16
N ARG A 449 23.54 -16.40 16.89
CA ARG A 449 23.34 -17.83 17.16
C ARG A 449 22.36 -18.37 16.13
N GLU A 450 22.17 -19.67 16.08
CA GLU A 450 21.20 -20.30 15.19
C GLU A 450 19.84 -19.60 15.28
N ASN A 451 19.27 -19.26 14.14
CA ASN A 451 17.99 -18.54 13.99
C ASN A 451 17.89 -17.18 14.72
N ASN A 452 19.01 -16.51 14.97
CA ASN A 452 19.01 -15.16 15.55
C ASN A 452 20.05 -14.27 14.87
N PHE A 453 19.58 -13.18 14.27
CA PHE A 453 20.38 -12.30 13.44
C PHE A 453 20.30 -10.86 13.93
N LEU A 454 21.46 -10.21 13.95
CA LEU A 454 21.59 -8.76 14.02
C LEU A 454 21.80 -8.25 12.60
N PHE A 455 21.12 -7.19 12.22
CA PHE A 455 21.37 -6.53 10.95
C PHE A 455 21.45 -5.02 11.08
N ALA A 456 22.16 -4.40 10.16
CA ALA A 456 22.18 -2.94 9.99
C ALA A 456 22.12 -2.61 8.50
N ASN A 457 21.47 -1.50 8.18
CA ASN A 457 21.26 -1.04 6.80
C ASN A 457 21.42 0.47 6.71
N LEU A 458 22.16 0.91 5.70
CA LEU A 458 22.23 2.30 5.25
C LEU A 458 21.70 2.37 3.83
N SER A 459 20.78 3.29 3.56
CA SER A 459 20.21 3.42 2.23
C SER A 459 19.84 4.87 1.90
N ILE A 460 19.94 5.19 0.61
CA ILE A 460 19.47 6.45 0.03
C ILE A 460 18.46 6.07 -1.05
N GLY A 461 17.24 6.59 -0.88
CA GLY A 461 16.17 6.49 -1.87
C GLY A 461 15.90 7.86 -2.49
N ASN A 462 15.60 7.86 -3.79
CA ASN A 462 15.28 9.07 -4.52
C ASN A 462 13.96 8.91 -5.26
N ARG A 463 13.34 10.05 -5.56
CA ARG A 463 12.13 10.15 -6.36
C ARG A 463 12.22 11.36 -7.27
N ALA A 464 12.20 11.14 -8.57
CA ALA A 464 11.95 12.22 -9.51
C ALA A 464 10.57 12.87 -9.22
N PRO A 465 10.39 14.19 -9.43
CA PRO A 465 9.11 14.84 -9.23
C PRO A 465 8.00 14.15 -10.01
N GLN A 466 6.80 14.09 -9.43
CA GLN A 466 5.64 13.59 -10.14
C GLN A 466 5.22 14.59 -11.23
N VAL A 467 4.61 14.11 -12.28
CA VAL A 467 4.01 14.93 -13.35
C VAL A 467 3.08 16.00 -12.77
N THR A 468 2.33 15.66 -11.71
CA THR A 468 1.46 16.60 -11.02
C THR A 468 2.23 17.64 -10.18
N ASP A 469 3.42 17.33 -9.70
CA ASP A 469 4.26 18.27 -8.96
C ASP A 469 4.85 19.34 -9.90
N LEU A 470 5.18 18.94 -11.14
CA LEU A 470 5.81 19.80 -12.15
C LEU A 470 4.81 20.64 -12.96
N TYR A 471 3.63 20.08 -13.27
CA TYR A 471 2.77 20.64 -14.31
C TYR A 471 1.33 20.96 -13.84
N ARG A 472 0.90 20.42 -12.70
CA ARG A 472 -0.35 20.79 -12.03
C ARG A 472 -0.07 21.80 -10.93
N ILE A 473 0.49 22.94 -11.33
CA ILE A 473 1.08 23.93 -10.43
C ILE A 473 0.13 25.11 -10.15
N GLN A 474 0.45 25.84 -9.10
CA GLN A 474 -0.33 26.98 -8.63
C GLN A 474 0.39 28.31 -8.92
N SER A 475 -0.36 29.41 -8.89
CA SER A 475 0.06 30.76 -9.27
C SER A 475 1.33 31.33 -8.61
N LYS A 476 1.89 30.65 -7.61
CA LYS A 476 3.13 31.06 -6.93
C LYS A 476 4.29 30.11 -7.23
N GLN A 477 4.06 29.04 -7.97
CA GLN A 477 5.08 28.06 -8.29
C GLN A 477 5.72 28.38 -9.65
N VAL A 478 6.96 27.99 -9.78
CA VAL A 478 7.72 28.11 -11.02
C VAL A 478 7.56 26.80 -11.81
N PRO A 479 7.17 26.86 -13.10
CA PRO A 479 7.16 25.66 -13.92
C PRO A 479 8.50 24.94 -13.90
N GLY A 480 8.49 23.63 -13.54
CA GLY A 480 9.71 22.82 -13.42
C GLY A 480 10.59 23.17 -12.22
N GLY A 481 10.04 23.84 -11.20
CA GLY A 481 10.80 24.24 -10.01
C GLY A 481 10.94 23.15 -8.95
N ALA A 482 10.26 22.01 -9.10
CA ALA A 482 10.40 20.92 -8.16
C ALA A 482 11.66 20.09 -8.44
N ASP A 483 12.43 19.80 -7.40
CA ASP A 483 13.62 18.94 -7.44
C ASP A 483 13.29 17.52 -7.01
N SER A 484 14.16 16.56 -7.32
CA SER A 484 14.06 15.18 -6.83
C SER A 484 14.06 15.14 -5.30
N GLU A 485 13.11 14.41 -4.71
CA GLU A 485 13.14 14.10 -3.28
C GLU A 485 14.22 13.07 -2.98
N LYS A 486 14.91 13.23 -1.87
CA LYS A 486 15.93 12.32 -1.36
C LYS A 486 15.62 11.92 0.07
N LEU A 487 15.68 10.62 0.38
CA LEU A 487 15.56 10.08 1.72
C LEU A 487 16.81 9.29 2.10
N GLU A 488 17.49 9.72 3.14
CA GLU A 488 18.59 8.99 3.78
C GLU A 488 18.04 8.20 4.95
N SER A 489 18.41 6.93 5.07
CA SER A 489 17.93 6.03 6.11
C SER A 489 19.06 5.22 6.72
N PHE A 490 19.07 5.18 8.04
CA PHE A 490 19.84 4.22 8.84
C PHE A 490 18.88 3.38 9.66
N GLU A 491 19.10 2.07 9.69
CA GLU A 491 18.35 1.16 10.55
C GLU A 491 19.27 0.09 11.15
N ILE A 492 18.90 -0.34 12.33
CA ILE A 492 19.50 -1.48 13.03
C ILE A 492 18.37 -2.34 13.59
N GLY A 493 18.50 -3.65 13.42
CA GLY A 493 17.47 -4.58 13.87
C GLY A 493 18.01 -5.90 14.36
N PHE A 494 17.19 -6.54 15.16
CA PHE A 494 17.45 -7.87 15.72
C PHE A 494 16.23 -8.74 15.51
N ARG A 495 16.40 -9.89 14.84
CA ARG A 495 15.29 -10.82 14.56
C ARG A 495 15.70 -12.26 14.84
N GLY A 496 14.70 -13.08 15.19
CA GLY A 496 14.96 -14.50 15.41
C GLY A 496 13.93 -15.19 16.30
N VAL A 497 14.36 -16.32 16.85
CA VAL A 497 13.53 -17.16 17.75
C VAL A 497 14.19 -17.24 19.11
N SER A 498 13.44 -16.92 20.15
CA SER A 498 13.88 -17.05 21.54
C SER A 498 13.85 -18.52 22.03
N ASN A 499 14.48 -18.81 23.15
CA ASN A 499 14.47 -20.15 23.76
C ASN A 499 13.06 -20.62 24.19
N ILE A 500 12.12 -19.72 24.36
CA ILE A 500 10.71 -20.05 24.66
C ILE A 500 9.85 -20.16 23.40
N GLY A 501 10.45 -20.12 22.19
CA GLY A 501 9.76 -20.17 20.91
C GLY A 501 8.96 -18.89 20.58
N LEU A 502 9.33 -17.73 21.14
CA LEU A 502 8.85 -16.43 20.66
C LEU A 502 9.67 -16.04 19.44
N GLU A 503 9.01 -15.89 18.31
CA GLU A 503 9.56 -15.25 17.13
C GLU A 503 9.43 -13.75 17.27
N TYR A 504 10.47 -13.01 16.90
CA TYR A 504 10.49 -11.58 17.09
C TYR A 504 11.37 -10.86 16.07
N GLU A 505 10.98 -9.63 15.79
CA GLU A 505 11.82 -8.66 15.11
C GLU A 505 11.68 -7.31 15.84
N ILE A 506 12.80 -6.71 16.19
CA ILE A 506 12.90 -5.37 16.79
C ILE A 506 13.78 -4.53 15.89
N VAL A 507 13.31 -3.36 15.46
CA VAL A 507 14.04 -2.47 14.56
C VAL A 507 13.97 -1.05 15.09
N GLY A 508 15.13 -0.39 15.18
CA GLY A 508 15.23 1.05 15.33
C GLY A 508 15.64 1.67 14.01
N TYR A 509 15.06 2.81 13.64
CA TYR A 509 15.39 3.54 12.43
C TYR A 509 15.46 5.04 12.65
N ALA A 510 16.29 5.70 11.83
CA ALA A 510 16.40 7.14 11.72
C ALA A 510 16.48 7.53 10.24
N MET A 511 15.63 8.45 9.80
CA MET A 511 15.56 8.87 8.41
C MET A 511 15.46 10.39 8.31
N GLN A 512 16.06 10.95 7.26
CA GLN A 512 15.93 12.36 6.91
C GLN A 512 15.55 12.48 5.44
N LYS A 513 14.52 13.29 5.15
CA LYS A 513 14.03 13.56 3.81
C LYS A 513 14.28 15.02 3.44
N GLU A 514 14.83 15.23 2.26
CA GLU A 514 15.07 16.53 1.64
C GLU A 514 14.18 16.72 0.41
N ASN A 515 13.94 17.98 0.04
CA ASN A 515 13.07 18.39 -1.07
C ASN A 515 11.63 17.87 -0.93
N TYR A 516 11.15 17.75 0.34
CA TYR A 516 9.80 17.26 0.61
C TYR A 516 8.76 18.21 0.02
N PHE A 517 7.93 17.66 -0.87
CA PHE A 517 6.85 18.36 -1.55
C PHE A 517 5.52 17.95 -0.93
N PHE A 518 4.75 18.91 -0.41
CA PHE A 518 3.46 18.64 0.22
C PHE A 518 2.47 19.79 0.00
N ARG A 519 1.20 19.53 0.33
CA ARG A 519 0.15 20.55 0.28
C ARG A 519 -0.25 20.95 1.70
N ASP A 520 -0.21 22.25 1.97
CA ASP A 520 -0.55 22.80 3.26
C ASP A 520 -2.07 22.85 3.55
N SER A 521 -2.44 23.20 4.80
CA SER A 521 -3.82 23.32 5.25
C SER A 521 -4.64 24.42 4.54
N GLN A 522 -4.03 25.27 3.75
CA GLN A 522 -4.67 26.27 2.88
C GLN A 522 -4.75 25.80 1.41
N GLY A 523 -4.26 24.59 1.14
CA GLY A 523 -4.25 23.98 -0.17
C GLY A 523 -3.17 24.52 -1.12
N PHE A 524 -2.10 25.18 -0.60
CA PHE A 524 -0.93 25.56 -1.38
C PHE A 524 0.13 24.47 -1.35
N ASN A 525 0.80 24.29 -2.47
CA ASN A 525 1.97 23.43 -2.53
C ASN A 525 3.17 24.11 -1.85
N VAL A 526 3.88 23.37 -1.03
CA VAL A 526 5.13 23.75 -0.38
C VAL A 526 6.23 22.85 -0.93
N GLU A 527 7.30 23.46 -1.41
CA GLU A 527 8.45 22.81 -2.02
C GLU A 527 9.67 22.92 -1.10
N ASN A 528 10.64 22.03 -1.27
CA ASN A 528 11.94 22.05 -0.57
C ASN A 528 11.83 21.93 0.96
N GLY A 529 10.82 21.22 1.47
CA GLY A 529 10.74 20.89 2.89
C GLY A 529 11.82 19.90 3.31
N VAL A 530 12.13 19.88 4.60
CA VAL A 530 13.04 18.90 5.22
C VAL A 530 12.30 18.24 6.37
N THR A 531 12.33 16.91 6.44
CA THR A 531 11.64 16.16 7.50
C THR A 531 12.52 15.09 8.11
N LYS A 532 12.27 14.75 9.38
CA LYS A 532 12.92 13.67 10.11
C LYS A 532 11.90 12.65 10.56
N HIS A 533 12.29 11.40 10.51
CA HIS A 533 11.44 10.27 10.88
C HIS A 533 12.26 9.28 11.68
N ASN A 534 11.96 9.13 12.96
CA ASN A 534 12.63 8.22 13.87
C ASN A 534 11.60 7.28 14.48
N GLY A 535 11.98 6.03 14.71
CA GLY A 535 11.04 5.12 15.35
C GLY A 535 11.63 3.77 15.75
N ILE A 536 10.80 3.04 16.49
CA ILE A 536 11.07 1.66 16.92
C ILE A 536 9.86 0.81 16.51
N GLU A 537 10.16 -0.35 15.93
CA GLU A 537 9.19 -1.33 15.47
C GLU A 537 9.41 -2.65 16.19
N PHE A 538 8.33 -3.32 16.53
CA PHE A 538 8.34 -4.66 17.10
C PHE A 538 7.31 -5.52 16.39
N ASN A 539 7.75 -6.67 15.86
CA ASN A 539 6.88 -7.71 15.31
C ASN A 539 7.09 -9.00 16.12
N TYR A 540 6.01 -9.72 16.42
CA TYR A 540 6.07 -10.90 17.26
C TYR A 540 5.03 -11.95 16.88
N TYR A 541 5.42 -13.22 17.09
CA TYR A 541 4.55 -14.39 17.01
C TYR A 541 4.93 -15.38 18.08
N LYS A 542 3.93 -15.98 18.74
CA LYS A 542 4.12 -17.03 19.74
C LYS A 542 2.96 -18.00 19.75
N ALA A 543 3.24 -19.28 19.54
CA ALA A 543 2.31 -20.36 19.79
C ALA A 543 2.42 -20.88 21.25
N PHE A 544 1.30 -21.18 21.86
CA PHE A 544 1.16 -21.80 23.18
C PHE A 544 0.44 -23.14 23.04
N GLY A 545 1.22 -24.20 22.97
CA GLY A 545 0.75 -25.52 22.58
C GLY A 545 0.23 -25.51 21.14
N ASP A 546 -0.75 -26.37 20.87
CA ASP A 546 -1.30 -26.57 19.52
C ASP A 546 -2.52 -25.69 19.23
N ASN A 547 -3.02 -24.98 20.23
CA ASN A 547 -4.33 -24.34 20.15
C ASN A 547 -4.31 -22.82 20.22
N PHE A 548 -3.33 -22.20 20.85
CA PHE A 548 -3.33 -20.75 21.08
C PHE A 548 -2.14 -20.09 20.40
N GLU A 549 -2.42 -18.96 19.77
CA GLU A 549 -1.40 -18.11 19.15
C GLU A 549 -1.64 -16.67 19.55
N ILE A 550 -0.54 -15.95 19.75
CA ILE A 550 -0.52 -14.49 19.81
C ILE A 550 0.45 -13.98 18.75
N SER A 551 0.02 -13.02 17.97
CA SER A 551 0.86 -12.35 16.99
C SER A 551 0.55 -10.86 16.97
N GLY A 552 1.48 -10.06 16.46
CA GLY A 552 1.19 -8.65 16.31
C GLY A 552 2.38 -7.81 15.96
N SER A 553 2.08 -6.53 15.73
CA SER A 553 3.04 -5.48 15.46
C SER A 553 2.79 -4.27 16.35
N LEU A 554 3.85 -3.64 16.82
CA LEU A 554 3.83 -2.40 17.57
C LEU A 554 4.83 -1.45 16.92
N SER A 555 4.47 -0.18 16.79
CA SER A 555 5.35 0.84 16.24
C SER A 555 5.18 2.15 17.01
N PHE A 556 6.31 2.73 17.38
CA PHE A 556 6.40 4.05 17.98
C PHE A 556 7.26 4.90 17.06
N ALA A 557 6.74 6.04 16.61
CA ALA A 557 7.42 6.88 15.65
C ALA A 557 7.25 8.36 15.98
N ASP A 558 8.30 9.12 15.71
CA ASP A 558 8.29 10.57 15.75
C ASP A 558 8.66 11.11 14.38
N HIS A 559 7.76 11.91 13.82
CA HIS A 559 7.88 12.51 12.51
C HIS A 559 7.85 14.02 12.66
N GLU A 560 8.95 14.71 12.34
CA GLU A 560 9.13 16.13 12.60
C GLU A 560 9.46 16.93 11.34
N TYR A 561 8.97 18.16 11.29
CA TYR A 561 9.47 19.17 10.37
C TYR A 561 10.87 19.63 10.80
N ASP A 562 11.85 19.54 9.92
CA ASP A 562 13.23 20.04 10.17
C ASP A 562 13.52 21.36 9.46
N PHE A 563 12.49 22.19 9.25
CA PHE A 563 12.58 23.51 8.65
C PHE A 563 11.53 24.46 9.22
N ASN A 564 11.68 25.75 8.92
CA ASN A 564 10.70 26.77 9.29
C ASN A 564 10.00 27.30 8.04
N HIS A 565 8.66 27.42 8.07
CA HIS A 565 7.88 28.01 7.00
C HIS A 565 6.79 28.92 7.57
N SER A 566 7.07 30.21 7.63
CA SER A 566 6.23 31.22 8.30
C SER A 566 4.79 31.30 7.74
N PRO A 567 4.54 31.20 6.42
CA PRO A 567 3.16 31.26 5.89
C PRO A 567 2.23 30.24 6.50
N ASN A 568 2.73 29.04 6.85
CA ASN A 568 1.94 27.92 7.37
C ASN A 568 2.17 27.70 8.87
N LYS A 569 2.95 28.56 9.52
CA LYS A 569 3.32 28.40 10.94
C LYS A 569 4.03 27.08 11.24
N ILE A 570 4.73 26.52 10.23
CA ILE A 570 5.64 25.40 10.47
C ILE A 570 6.83 25.91 11.25
N VAL A 571 7.11 25.27 12.36
CA VAL A 571 8.28 25.51 13.20
C VAL A 571 9.08 24.22 13.25
N LYS A 572 10.39 24.33 13.06
CA LYS A 572 11.31 23.19 13.19
C LYS A 572 11.11 22.51 14.53
N GLY A 573 10.94 21.18 14.52
CA GLY A 573 10.63 20.35 15.68
C GLY A 573 9.13 20.15 15.92
N ASN A 574 8.23 20.80 15.16
CA ASN A 574 6.81 20.44 15.19
C ASN A 574 6.62 19.03 14.61
N THR A 575 5.75 18.25 15.25
CA THR A 575 5.29 16.97 14.67
C THR A 575 4.57 17.22 13.35
N ILE A 576 4.87 16.44 12.34
CA ILE A 576 4.17 16.51 11.06
C ILE A 576 2.72 16.07 11.28
N ASP A 577 1.78 16.78 10.68
CA ASP A 577 0.36 16.45 10.77
C ASP A 577 0.04 15.09 10.10
N SER A 578 -1.04 14.46 10.54
CA SER A 578 -1.45 13.11 10.11
C SER A 578 -0.39 12.02 10.36
N ALA A 579 0.41 12.18 11.42
CA ALA A 579 1.46 11.24 11.83
C ALA A 579 1.14 10.62 13.19
N PRO A 580 0.42 9.50 13.28
CA PRO A 580 0.21 8.79 14.54
C PRO A 580 1.53 8.40 15.19
N LYS A 581 1.67 8.70 16.49
CA LYS A 581 2.88 8.33 17.25
C LYS A 581 2.94 6.85 17.57
N GLU A 582 1.78 6.21 17.68
CA GLU A 582 1.63 4.81 18.05
C GLU A 582 0.75 4.10 17.04
N LEU A 583 1.21 2.97 16.54
CA LEU A 583 0.42 2.02 15.77
C LEU A 583 0.57 0.63 16.38
N ALA A 584 -0.54 -0.06 16.60
CA ALA A 584 -0.52 -1.44 17.06
C ALA A 584 -1.57 -2.29 16.36
N ASN A 585 -1.21 -3.53 16.10
CA ASN A 585 -2.12 -4.58 15.69
C ASN A 585 -1.73 -5.84 16.47
N THR A 586 -2.61 -6.32 17.34
CA THR A 586 -2.39 -7.55 18.12
C THR A 586 -3.52 -8.52 17.87
N ARG A 587 -3.18 -9.75 17.59
CA ARG A 587 -4.13 -10.82 17.31
C ARG A 587 -3.93 -11.95 18.30
N PHE A 588 -5.03 -12.40 18.85
CA PHE A 588 -5.10 -13.60 19.67
C PHE A 588 -5.95 -14.63 18.95
N ALA A 589 -5.37 -15.77 18.63
CA ALA A 589 -6.05 -16.84 17.91
C ALA A 589 -6.19 -18.11 18.75
N TYR A 590 -7.32 -18.79 18.57
CA TYR A 590 -7.57 -20.13 19.08
C TYR A 590 -7.88 -21.08 17.93
N LEU A 591 -7.09 -22.13 17.82
CA LEU A 591 -7.20 -23.17 16.80
C LEU A 591 -7.88 -24.39 17.41
N THR A 592 -8.95 -24.87 16.77
CA THR A 592 -9.63 -26.10 17.21
C THR A 592 -9.03 -27.29 16.50
N SER A 593 -9.05 -28.46 17.17
CA SER A 593 -8.64 -29.73 16.57
C SER A 593 -9.51 -30.18 15.39
N SER A 594 -10.65 -29.54 15.15
CA SER A 594 -11.57 -29.81 14.03
C SER A 594 -11.46 -28.83 12.87
N GLY A 595 -10.31 -28.13 12.71
CA GLY A 595 -10.08 -27.20 11.59
C GLY A 595 -10.75 -25.83 11.74
N GLY A 596 -11.14 -25.45 12.95
CA GLY A 596 -11.69 -24.12 13.21
C GLY A 596 -10.63 -23.14 13.69
N LYS A 597 -10.78 -21.88 13.34
CA LYS A 597 -9.97 -20.76 13.84
C LYS A 597 -10.89 -19.67 14.38
N PHE A 598 -10.60 -19.21 15.58
CA PHE A 598 -11.17 -18.02 16.21
C PHE A 598 -10.04 -16.99 16.33
N GLU A 599 -10.27 -15.75 15.95
CA GLU A 599 -9.29 -14.66 16.08
C GLU A 599 -9.96 -13.40 16.63
N LEU A 600 -9.41 -12.86 17.70
CA LEU A 600 -9.70 -11.52 18.20
C LEU A 600 -8.53 -10.61 17.83
N GLU A 601 -8.79 -9.55 17.07
CA GLU A 601 -7.83 -8.57 16.64
C GLU A 601 -8.08 -7.23 17.34
N TRP A 602 -7.04 -6.64 17.90
CA TRP A 602 -7.01 -5.28 18.42
C TRP A 602 -6.14 -4.40 17.55
N ILE A 603 -6.69 -3.27 17.11
CA ILE A 603 -6.05 -2.27 16.29
C ILE A 603 -6.04 -0.96 17.07
N ARG A 604 -4.87 -0.35 17.22
CA ARG A 604 -4.70 0.98 17.82
C ARG A 604 -4.06 1.95 16.84
N VAL A 605 -4.64 3.13 16.74
CA VAL A 605 -4.06 4.31 16.13
C VAL A 605 -3.94 5.36 17.21
N GLY A 606 -2.73 5.80 17.54
CA GLY A 606 -2.45 6.81 18.55
C GLY A 606 -2.92 8.21 18.14
N ASP A 607 -2.82 9.15 19.05
CA ASP A 607 -3.13 10.55 18.76
C ASP A 607 -2.12 11.20 17.81
N TYR A 608 -2.58 12.20 17.05
CA TYR A 608 -1.73 12.96 16.14
C TYR A 608 -2.24 14.37 15.87
N PRO A 609 -1.32 15.33 15.58
CA PRO A 609 -1.70 16.66 15.09
C PRO A 609 -2.42 16.57 13.75
N ILE A 610 -3.41 17.41 13.55
CA ILE A 610 -4.21 17.45 12.31
C ILE A 610 -3.99 18.74 11.50
N ASN A 611 -2.95 19.51 11.86
CA ASN A 611 -2.47 20.67 11.11
C ASN A 611 -1.00 20.95 11.45
N GLU A 612 -0.31 21.62 10.56
CA GLU A 612 1.15 21.86 10.59
C GLU A 612 1.63 22.65 11.82
N SER A 613 0.76 23.49 12.40
CA SER A 613 1.10 24.29 13.59
C SER A 613 0.91 23.52 14.91
N ASN A 614 0.47 22.26 14.85
CA ASN A 614 0.14 21.41 15.99
C ASN A 614 -0.93 22.01 16.94
N ALA A 615 -1.77 22.92 16.45
CA ALA A 615 -2.82 23.57 17.23
C ALA A 615 -4.07 22.71 17.44
N HIS A 616 -4.23 21.69 16.64
CA HIS A 616 -5.40 20.80 16.63
C HIS A 616 -4.93 19.35 16.61
N THR A 617 -5.63 18.47 17.35
CA THR A 617 -5.25 17.06 17.51
C THR A 617 -6.44 16.16 17.33
N TYR A 618 -6.23 14.98 16.74
CA TYR A 618 -7.12 13.83 16.79
C TYR A 618 -6.65 12.89 17.91
N GLU A 619 -7.60 12.34 18.69
CA GLU A 619 -7.28 11.59 19.92
C GLU A 619 -6.87 10.12 19.65
N GLY A 620 -6.95 9.67 18.39
CA GLY A 620 -6.74 8.27 18.06
C GLY A 620 -7.96 7.41 18.34
N HIS A 621 -7.81 6.08 18.20
CA HIS A 621 -8.89 5.11 18.45
C HIS A 621 -8.34 3.70 18.66
N ASP A 622 -9.18 2.85 19.26
CA ASP A 622 -8.96 1.42 19.46
C ASP A 622 -10.13 0.64 18.85
N ILE A 623 -9.85 -0.26 17.91
CA ILE A 623 -10.85 -1.08 17.23
C ILE A 623 -10.61 -2.56 17.54
N PHE A 624 -11.68 -3.29 17.79
CA PHE A 624 -11.66 -4.74 17.98
C PHE A 624 -12.43 -5.41 16.85
N ASN A 625 -11.82 -6.42 16.23
CA ASN A 625 -12.46 -7.27 15.22
C ASN A 625 -12.48 -8.72 15.71
N LEU A 626 -13.52 -9.44 15.33
CA LEU A 626 -13.67 -10.86 15.61
C LEU A 626 -13.82 -11.62 14.31
N ARG A 627 -13.02 -12.68 14.11
CA ARG A 627 -13.14 -13.59 12.96
C ARG A 627 -13.25 -15.03 13.41
N LEU A 628 -14.17 -15.76 12.83
CA LEU A 628 -14.41 -17.18 13.06
C LEU A 628 -14.37 -17.88 11.69
N LYS A 629 -13.65 -18.98 11.60
CA LYS A 629 -13.73 -19.91 10.46
C LYS A 629 -13.89 -21.32 11.01
N ARG A 630 -14.74 -22.12 10.38
CA ARG A 630 -14.94 -23.54 10.70
C ARG A 630 -15.06 -24.35 9.43
N ASP A 631 -14.31 -25.43 9.35
CA ASP A 631 -14.48 -26.43 8.32
C ASP A 631 -15.69 -27.31 8.65
N LEU A 632 -16.66 -27.35 7.75
CA LEU A 632 -17.85 -28.20 7.83
C LEU A 632 -17.59 -29.60 7.28
N THR A 633 -16.82 -29.63 6.20
CA THR A 633 -16.29 -30.83 5.55
C THR A 633 -14.85 -30.59 5.15
N GLY A 634 -14.15 -31.59 4.59
CA GLY A 634 -12.79 -31.40 4.06
C GLY A 634 -12.67 -30.32 2.99
N ASN A 635 -13.76 -29.97 2.33
CA ASN A 635 -13.77 -29.05 1.18
C ASN A 635 -14.70 -27.84 1.37
N THR A 636 -15.43 -27.76 2.47
CA THR A 636 -16.39 -26.67 2.72
C THR A 636 -16.11 -26.02 4.04
N SER A 637 -15.96 -24.72 4.06
CA SER A 637 -15.84 -23.94 5.29
C SER A 637 -16.83 -22.79 5.37
N ILE A 638 -17.21 -22.42 6.59
CA ILE A 638 -18.05 -21.27 6.91
C ILE A 638 -17.25 -20.29 7.74
N GLY A 639 -17.40 -19.02 7.46
CA GLY A 639 -16.76 -17.92 8.19
C GLY A 639 -17.79 -16.92 8.72
N PHE A 640 -17.47 -16.32 9.85
CA PHE A 640 -18.22 -15.22 10.43
C PHE A 640 -17.25 -14.15 10.91
N THR A 641 -17.46 -12.91 10.47
CA THR A 641 -16.61 -11.77 10.82
C THR A 641 -17.46 -10.66 11.43
N VAL A 642 -17.00 -10.10 12.54
CA VAL A 642 -17.53 -8.85 13.11
C VAL A 642 -16.43 -7.82 13.07
N ARG A 643 -16.60 -6.78 12.28
CA ARG A 643 -15.73 -5.61 12.28
C ARG A 643 -16.24 -4.60 13.29
N ASN A 644 -15.32 -3.91 13.95
CA ASN A 644 -15.64 -2.94 14.99
C ASN A 644 -16.59 -3.52 16.06
N LEU A 645 -16.16 -4.60 16.72
CA LEU A 645 -16.94 -5.37 17.69
C LEU A 645 -17.56 -4.51 18.81
N THR A 646 -16.86 -3.48 19.24
CA THR A 646 -17.26 -2.56 20.31
C THR A 646 -18.18 -1.44 19.84
N ASP A 647 -18.42 -1.30 18.54
CA ASP A 647 -19.16 -0.20 17.90
C ASP A 647 -18.56 1.17 18.24
N GLU A 648 -17.21 1.24 18.24
CA GLU A 648 -16.47 2.46 18.49
C GLU A 648 -16.75 3.50 17.40
N ARG A 649 -16.86 4.77 17.80
CA ARG A 649 -17.02 5.90 16.89
C ARG A 649 -15.70 6.58 16.70
N TYR A 650 -15.15 6.49 15.51
CA TYR A 650 -13.80 6.94 15.19
C TYR A 650 -13.73 7.59 13.81
N ALA A 651 -12.61 8.22 13.54
CA ALA A 651 -12.27 8.67 12.19
C ALA A 651 -11.07 7.86 11.68
N THR A 652 -11.18 7.35 10.46
CA THR A 652 -10.07 6.71 9.76
C THR A 652 -9.02 7.73 9.36
N ARG A 653 -9.43 8.99 9.17
CA ARG A 653 -8.58 10.13 8.90
C ARG A 653 -9.18 11.41 9.47
N ALA A 654 -8.34 12.25 10.02
CA ALA A 654 -8.68 13.59 10.48
C ALA A 654 -7.67 14.61 9.95
N ASP A 655 -8.15 15.78 9.54
CA ASP A 655 -7.32 16.94 9.23
C ASP A 655 -8.04 18.26 9.62
N TYR A 656 -7.27 19.34 9.69
CA TYR A 656 -7.81 20.68 9.87
C TYR A 656 -7.34 21.56 8.72
N ALA A 657 -8.27 21.90 7.82
CA ALA A 657 -7.95 22.71 6.67
C ALA A 657 -9.08 23.70 6.35
N PHE A 658 -8.75 24.82 5.72
CA PHE A 658 -9.67 25.90 5.40
C PHE A 658 -10.51 26.37 6.60
N GLY A 659 -9.89 26.34 7.81
CA GLY A 659 -10.54 26.79 9.05
C GLY A 659 -11.56 25.81 9.64
N SER A 660 -11.57 24.55 9.23
CA SER A 660 -12.54 23.54 9.67
C SER A 660 -11.88 22.23 10.05
N TYR A 661 -12.38 21.59 11.13
CA TYR A 661 -12.14 20.18 11.40
C TYR A 661 -12.83 19.33 10.35
N ARG A 662 -12.13 18.35 9.82
CA ARG A 662 -12.61 17.45 8.76
C ARG A 662 -12.27 16.00 9.11
N TYR A 663 -13.26 15.10 8.92
CA TYR A 663 -13.10 13.70 9.28
C TYR A 663 -13.65 12.78 8.19
N PHE A 664 -12.89 11.75 7.81
CA PHE A 664 -13.44 10.55 7.21
C PHE A 664 -13.85 9.63 8.34
N VAL A 665 -15.16 9.36 8.44
CA VAL A 665 -15.72 8.60 9.56
C VAL A 665 -15.51 7.12 9.30
N GLY A 666 -15.05 6.40 10.32
CA GLY A 666 -14.93 4.95 10.28
C GLY A 666 -16.28 4.25 10.32
N ASN A 667 -16.30 3.02 9.82
CA ASN A 667 -17.51 2.21 9.77
C ASN A 667 -18.00 1.86 11.18
N GLU A 668 -19.33 1.82 11.35
CA GLU A 668 -19.97 1.24 12.55
C GLU A 668 -19.70 -0.28 12.59
N ARG A 669 -20.24 -0.98 13.57
CA ARG A 669 -20.10 -2.44 13.64
C ARG A 669 -20.79 -3.12 12.46
N GLU A 670 -20.05 -3.97 11.78
CA GLU A 670 -20.49 -4.73 10.60
C GLU A 670 -20.39 -6.24 10.84
N PHE A 671 -21.30 -7.00 10.24
CA PHE A 671 -21.37 -8.45 10.33
C PHE A 671 -21.29 -9.07 8.94
N TYR A 672 -20.38 -10.03 8.78
CA TYR A 672 -20.20 -10.75 7.52
C TYR A 672 -20.33 -12.25 7.74
N LEU A 673 -20.99 -12.91 6.80
CA LEU A 673 -21.01 -14.37 6.72
C LEU A 673 -20.33 -14.77 5.41
N SER A 674 -19.47 -15.81 5.46
CA SER A 674 -18.81 -16.33 4.28
C SER A 674 -18.99 -17.85 4.16
N LEU A 675 -19.08 -18.34 2.93
CA LEU A 675 -19.08 -19.75 2.58
C LEU A 675 -17.99 -19.97 1.53
N GLU A 676 -17.11 -20.94 1.79
CA GLU A 676 -16.04 -21.32 0.88
C GLU A 676 -16.17 -22.79 0.54
N GLN A 677 -16.09 -23.10 -0.77
CA GLN A 677 -16.08 -24.45 -1.33
C GLN A 677 -14.80 -24.63 -2.14
N GLN A 678 -14.05 -25.70 -1.82
CA GLN A 678 -12.91 -26.17 -2.62
C GLN A 678 -13.32 -27.42 -3.41
N PHE A 679 -12.76 -27.63 -4.59
CA PHE A 679 -13.06 -28.77 -5.47
C PHE A 679 -11.90 -29.11 -6.41
#